data_7b5585710d9d7c6003303cac0b489047
#
_entry.id   7b5585710d9d7c6003303cac0b489047
#
_cell.length_a   1.000
_cell.length_b   1.000
_cell.length_c   1.000
_cell.angle_alpha   90.00
_cell.angle_beta   90.00
_cell.angle_gamma   90.00
#
_symmetry.space_group_name_H-M   'P 1'
#
loop_
_entity.id
_entity.type
_entity.pdbx_description
1 polymer ?
#
loop_
_entity_poly.entity_id
_entity_poly.type
_entity_poly.pdbx_seq_one_letter_code
_entity_poly.pdbx_strand_id
1 'polypeptide(L)'
;MRMGLLAVAAALAPIGVLIGCGEIVERATPKPKLDSLSTRNFTLDVEPIMRGTVASETVVTGFAPTVVRGYGLVVGLKGNGSRLMPAEVRSHMLEEMRRRGVGNPTMNMPELSPERMLDTEDCAVVVVEGVIPPGAPKGTAFDVRVFSPQGMGTTSLEGGRLWSTDLRPGPLVTGNRQAKILAQASGDIFINPFVEPSATRRDAVNRLSGRILNGGSVNNDMLLRLRMATTSHSRATTIQSAINSLFPQEVGQRDDTARGRSGDAIDITVPPSWHTRPDEFVELVQHTPMLVEAPEQTAMYVRRALLAAPGMAEAAAWRWRAIGRKAVPMFQDLYTYPEEQVRMAALVAGANLNDPMTVQPLLEMAANTQASESKNRLTAIDLLSHMGMNPAIDLGLRPLLDDADVDIRLSVFDALLLRRDPTVSTLNVDGKFDLMTVPSTRPLIYIAQTGQPKIVLFGAKVNVADSMTFAAWSNRLMMKSDPGDEKIQVFWRPSEGAAHEIKRVNHDLADIVPFLGHQRTIEQPAEGLGLSYSETIGALHQLWRQGYLGKTDFKAEQDRILAAIVRSQKPDEVLERPEFDDLGDTVESGSGSGTTAPIDPLAESDLARISPDAPVSGASGSTVIERSGIQRDTVPR
;
A
#
# COMPACT_ATOMS: atom_id res chain seq x y z
N MET A 1 58.89 16.46 70.55
CA MET A 1 58.98 16.09 72.00
C MET A 1 57.90 15.03 72.25
N ARG A 2 58.36 13.88 72.65
CA ARG A 2 57.75 12.83 73.51
C ARG A 2 56.41 12.26 73.07
N MET A 3 56.42 11.01 72.57
CA MET A 3 56.57 9.71 73.29
C MET A 3 55.35 9.31 74.14
N GLY A 4 54.89 8.10 73.87
CA GLY A 4 54.39 7.09 74.78
C GLY A 4 53.21 6.32 74.16
N LEU A 5 53.35 5.17 73.65
CA LEU A 5 53.55 3.81 74.15
C LEU A 5 52.32 3.20 74.86
N LEU A 6 51.84 2.09 74.21
CA LEU A 6 51.39 0.80 74.76
C LEU A 6 50.09 0.76 75.65
N ALA A 7 49.17 -0.09 75.32
CA ALA A 7 49.12 -1.46 75.88
C ALA A 7 47.91 -2.28 75.31
N VAL A 8 48.25 -3.55 75.13
CA VAL A 8 47.40 -4.70 74.77
C VAL A 8 46.52 -5.09 75.93
N ALA A 9 45.31 -5.51 75.68
CA ALA A 9 44.57 -6.51 76.49
C ALA A 9 43.57 -7.27 75.67
N ALA A 10 43.79 -8.57 75.56
CA ALA A 10 42.83 -9.57 75.04
C ALA A 10 41.84 -9.97 76.11
N ALA A 11 40.55 -10.19 75.74
CA ALA A 11 39.63 -11.01 76.54
C ALA A 11 38.58 -11.66 75.65
N LEU A 12 38.44 -12.98 75.85
CA LEU A 12 37.56 -13.96 75.17
C LEU A 12 36.04 -13.78 75.41
N ALA A 13 35.30 -14.03 74.37
CA ALA A 13 33.99 -14.78 74.16
C ALA A 13 32.84 -14.53 75.16
N PRO A 14 31.55 -14.71 74.73
CA PRO A 14 31.04 -15.95 74.13
C PRO A 14 30.04 -15.80 72.94
N ILE A 15 29.87 -16.92 72.26
CA ILE A 15 28.96 -17.28 71.17
C ILE A 15 27.52 -17.04 71.54
N GLY A 16 26.81 -16.23 70.79
CA GLY A 16 25.38 -16.11 70.77
C GLY A 16 24.87 -16.37 69.35
N VAL A 17 24.28 -17.54 69.12
CA VAL A 17 23.61 -17.89 67.88
C VAL A 17 22.28 -17.11 67.85
N LEU A 18 22.19 -16.12 66.99
CA LEU A 18 20.92 -15.51 66.56
C LEU A 18 20.71 -15.85 65.10
N ILE A 19 19.72 -16.75 64.85
CA ILE A 19 19.14 -17.03 63.57
C ILE A 19 18.36 -15.79 63.16
N GLY A 20 18.96 -14.95 62.31
CA GLY A 20 18.31 -13.86 61.62
C GLY A 20 17.96 -14.30 60.21
N CYS A 21 16.67 -14.30 59.86
CA CYS A 21 16.21 -14.38 58.48
C CYS A 21 16.80 -13.23 57.67
N GLY A 22 17.90 -13.49 56.95
CA GLY A 22 18.42 -12.56 55.99
C GLY A 22 17.65 -12.68 54.69
N GLU A 23 16.84 -11.67 54.40
CA GLU A 23 16.40 -11.45 53.01
C GLU A 23 17.61 -11.43 52.09
N ILE A 24 17.67 -12.39 51.21
CA ILE A 24 18.61 -12.38 50.09
C ILE A 24 18.16 -11.25 49.17
N VAL A 25 18.74 -10.07 49.37
CA VAL A 25 18.65 -9.00 48.36
C VAL A 25 19.45 -9.52 47.17
N GLU A 26 18.75 -10.12 46.24
CA GLU A 26 19.25 -10.41 44.90
C GLU A 26 19.79 -9.10 44.34
N ARG A 27 21.11 -8.93 44.33
CA ARG A 27 21.76 -7.83 43.62
C ARG A 27 21.33 -7.98 42.16
N ALA A 28 20.39 -7.12 41.71
CA ALA A 28 20.02 -7.00 40.32
C ALA A 28 21.31 -6.93 39.51
N THR A 29 21.57 -7.98 38.74
CA THR A 29 22.64 -7.97 37.75
C THR A 29 22.43 -6.73 36.88
N PRO A 30 23.45 -5.87 36.72
CA PRO A 30 23.28 -4.69 35.87
C PRO A 30 22.85 -5.19 34.50
N LYS A 31 21.65 -4.75 34.06
CA LYS A 31 21.18 -5.01 32.69
C LYS A 31 22.34 -4.66 31.77
N PRO A 32 22.75 -5.56 30.84
CA PRO A 32 23.75 -5.20 29.87
C PRO A 32 23.31 -3.89 29.23
N LYS A 33 24.11 -2.84 29.37
CA LYS A 33 23.93 -1.64 28.56
C LYS A 33 23.98 -2.15 27.14
N LEU A 34 22.83 -2.08 26.43
CA LEU A 34 22.88 -2.16 24.98
C LEU A 34 23.92 -1.11 24.58
N ASP A 35 25.07 -1.59 24.16
CA ASP A 35 26.05 -0.73 23.53
C ASP A 35 25.31 -0.02 22.42
N SER A 36 25.16 1.28 22.58
CA SER A 36 24.53 2.10 21.60
C SER A 36 25.33 1.89 20.31
N LEU A 37 24.72 1.29 19.29
CA LEU A 37 25.28 1.14 17.94
C LEU A 37 25.68 2.49 17.32
N SER A 38 25.55 3.58 18.09
CA SER A 38 25.68 4.97 17.70
C SER A 38 27.09 5.50 17.58
N THR A 39 28.12 4.81 18.05
CA THR A 39 29.46 5.41 18.15
C THR A 39 30.50 4.86 17.18
N ARG A 40 30.15 4.02 16.23
CA ARG A 40 31.10 3.62 15.19
C ARG A 40 30.99 4.59 14.01
N ASN A 41 32.01 5.43 13.86
CA ASN A 41 32.25 6.16 12.63
C ASN A 41 32.35 5.15 11.47
N PHE A 42 31.70 5.42 10.36
CA PHE A 42 31.80 4.63 9.15
C PHE A 42 32.18 5.54 7.97
N THR A 43 32.85 4.97 6.99
CA THR A 43 33.22 5.68 5.76
C THR A 43 32.12 5.45 4.73
N LEU A 44 31.68 6.53 4.09
CA LEU A 44 30.76 6.49 2.96
C LEU A 44 31.60 6.63 1.68
N ASP A 45 31.53 5.63 0.83
CA ASP A 45 31.99 5.74 -0.54
C ASP A 45 30.84 6.28 -1.38
N VAL A 46 30.93 7.53 -1.79
CA VAL A 46 29.90 8.21 -2.58
C VAL A 46 30.46 8.62 -3.93
N GLU A 47 29.63 8.54 -4.95
CA GLU A 47 29.98 9.01 -6.29
C GLU A 47 30.45 10.47 -6.27
N PRO A 48 31.38 10.85 -7.16
CA PRO A 48 31.91 12.23 -7.21
C PRO A 48 30.83 13.30 -7.26
N ILE A 49 29.73 13.05 -7.99
CA ILE A 49 28.61 13.99 -8.12
C ILE A 49 27.88 14.23 -6.80
N MET A 50 27.93 13.28 -5.86
CA MET A 50 27.29 13.34 -4.54
C MET A 50 28.14 14.01 -3.47
N ARG A 51 29.40 14.36 -3.76
CA ARG A 51 30.28 15.03 -2.79
C ARG A 51 29.71 16.39 -2.38
N GLY A 52 29.77 16.68 -1.07
CA GLY A 52 29.22 17.92 -0.51
C GLY A 52 27.69 17.95 -0.37
N THR A 53 27.03 16.80 -0.48
CA THR A 53 25.60 16.63 -0.18
C THR A 53 25.40 16.03 1.20
N VAL A 54 24.15 16.05 1.65
CA VAL A 54 23.71 15.38 2.87
C VAL A 54 24.06 13.86 2.83
N ALA A 55 23.84 13.19 1.70
CA ALA A 55 24.18 11.77 1.54
C ALA A 55 25.68 11.47 1.65
N SER A 56 26.56 12.45 1.40
CA SER A 56 28.01 12.23 1.60
C SER A 56 28.41 12.12 3.06
N GLU A 57 27.57 12.55 4.00
CA GLU A 57 27.85 12.59 5.43
C GLU A 57 26.85 11.76 6.26
N THR A 58 25.75 11.28 5.66
CA THR A 58 24.66 10.62 6.40
C THR A 58 24.10 9.42 5.66
N VAL A 59 23.47 8.53 6.45
CA VAL A 59 22.64 7.42 5.94
C VAL A 59 21.23 7.58 6.48
N VAL A 60 20.24 7.42 5.61
CA VAL A 60 18.81 7.42 5.98
C VAL A 60 18.47 6.12 6.69
N THR A 61 17.80 6.21 7.81
CA THR A 61 17.30 5.08 8.58
C THR A 61 15.82 5.27 8.91
N GLY A 62 15.06 4.17 9.01
CA GLY A 62 13.62 4.23 9.26
C GLY A 62 12.78 4.44 8.00
N PHE A 63 13.39 4.49 6.83
CA PHE A 63 12.70 4.58 5.54
C PHE A 63 12.50 3.18 4.97
N ALA A 64 11.63 2.42 5.63
CA ALA A 64 11.25 1.08 5.19
C ALA A 64 9.75 0.87 5.38
N PRO A 65 9.09 0.11 4.49
CA PRO A 65 7.69 -0.25 4.66
C PRO A 65 7.51 -1.05 5.95
N THR A 66 6.46 -0.75 6.71
CA THR A 66 6.21 -1.40 7.99
C THR A 66 4.97 -2.26 7.91
N VAL A 67 5.13 -3.58 8.00
CA VAL A 67 4.02 -4.52 8.06
C VAL A 67 3.33 -4.42 9.41
N VAL A 68 2.01 -4.25 9.38
CA VAL A 68 1.16 -4.16 10.58
C VAL A 68 0.02 -5.16 10.48
N ARG A 69 -0.33 -5.76 11.63
CA ARG A 69 -1.33 -6.83 11.71
C ARG A 69 -2.24 -6.65 12.92
N GLY A 70 -3.46 -7.21 12.83
CA GLY A 70 -4.40 -7.25 13.94
C GLY A 70 -5.50 -8.28 13.73
N TYR A 71 -6.16 -8.69 14.81
CA TYR A 71 -7.44 -9.40 14.72
C TYR A 71 -8.56 -8.38 14.62
N GLY A 72 -9.45 -8.58 13.65
CA GLY A 72 -10.61 -7.72 13.41
C GLY A 72 -11.92 -8.48 13.45
N LEU A 73 -13.02 -7.75 13.60
CA LEU A 73 -14.36 -8.27 13.49
C LEU A 73 -15.02 -7.73 12.22
N VAL A 74 -15.46 -8.65 11.37
CA VAL A 74 -16.29 -8.32 10.21
C VAL A 74 -17.74 -8.56 10.61
N VAL A 75 -18.60 -7.62 10.26
CA VAL A 75 -20.04 -7.64 10.55
C VAL A 75 -20.86 -7.56 9.25
N GLY A 76 -22.13 -7.98 9.30
CA GLY A 76 -23.05 -7.87 8.15
C GLY A 76 -22.91 -8.99 7.13
N LEU A 77 -22.41 -10.15 7.51
CA LEU A 77 -22.16 -11.29 6.62
C LEU A 77 -23.41 -12.12 6.28
N LYS A 78 -24.58 -11.77 6.83
CA LYS A 78 -25.87 -12.38 6.50
C LYS A 78 -25.87 -13.92 6.57
N GLY A 79 -25.24 -14.47 7.63
CA GLY A 79 -25.15 -15.91 7.84
C GLY A 79 -23.92 -16.60 7.22
N ASN A 80 -23.03 -15.86 6.53
CA ASN A 80 -21.77 -16.39 5.98
C ASN A 80 -20.59 -16.31 6.95
N GLY A 81 -20.77 -15.73 8.12
CA GLY A 81 -19.79 -15.66 9.18
C GLY A 81 -19.63 -16.96 9.95
N SER A 82 -19.00 -16.91 11.10
CA SER A 82 -18.79 -18.09 11.93
C SER A 82 -18.58 -17.74 13.41
N ARG A 83 -19.05 -18.62 14.26
CA ARG A 83 -18.82 -18.61 15.73
C ARG A 83 -17.52 -19.32 16.11
N LEU A 84 -16.92 -20.06 15.17
CA LEU A 84 -15.73 -20.86 15.45
C LEU A 84 -14.50 -19.97 15.50
N MET A 85 -13.81 -19.96 16.64
CA MET A 85 -12.54 -19.26 16.82
C MET A 85 -11.77 -19.86 18.00
N PRO A 86 -10.44 -19.82 18.03
CA PRO A 86 -9.64 -20.22 19.19
C PRO A 86 -10.01 -19.42 20.44
N ALA A 87 -9.99 -20.07 21.61
CA ALA A 87 -10.39 -19.43 22.87
C ALA A 87 -9.56 -18.16 23.20
N GLU A 88 -8.28 -18.17 22.88
CA GLU A 88 -7.38 -17.02 23.07
C GLU A 88 -7.78 -15.83 22.18
N VAL A 89 -8.13 -16.09 20.93
CA VAL A 89 -8.60 -15.07 19.99
C VAL A 89 -9.94 -14.52 20.46
N ARG A 90 -10.86 -15.39 20.94
CA ARG A 90 -12.14 -14.97 21.49
C ARG A 90 -11.96 -14.05 22.70
N SER A 91 -11.09 -14.42 23.64
CA SER A 91 -10.81 -13.61 24.83
C SER A 91 -10.22 -12.26 24.45
N HIS A 92 -9.29 -12.25 23.48
CA HIS A 92 -8.69 -11.02 22.94
C HIS A 92 -9.77 -10.11 22.33
N MET A 93 -10.65 -10.65 21.49
CA MET A 93 -11.70 -9.88 20.84
C MET A 93 -12.70 -9.30 21.85
N LEU A 94 -13.12 -10.09 22.86
CA LEU A 94 -13.99 -9.60 23.92
C LEU A 94 -13.37 -8.43 24.70
N GLU A 95 -12.07 -8.51 25.00
CA GLU A 95 -11.35 -7.45 25.68
C GLU A 95 -11.27 -6.18 24.82
N GLU A 96 -10.94 -6.32 23.52
CA GLU A 96 -10.90 -5.20 22.57
C GLU A 96 -12.28 -4.53 22.43
N MET A 97 -13.35 -5.30 22.30
CA MET A 97 -14.71 -4.79 22.18
C MET A 97 -15.13 -4.04 23.45
N ARG A 98 -14.85 -4.58 24.66
CA ARG A 98 -15.13 -3.91 25.94
C ARG A 98 -14.32 -2.62 26.08
N ARG A 99 -13.04 -2.62 25.68
CA ARG A 99 -12.19 -1.42 25.68
C ARG A 99 -12.74 -0.32 24.77
N ARG A 100 -13.43 -0.68 23.70
CA ARG A 100 -14.11 0.26 22.78
C ARG A 100 -15.52 0.64 23.24
N GLY A 101 -15.93 0.18 24.41
CA GLY A 101 -17.21 0.55 25.01
C GLY A 101 -18.42 -0.23 24.52
N VAL A 102 -18.22 -1.34 23.80
CA VAL A 102 -19.34 -2.22 23.41
C VAL A 102 -19.99 -2.83 24.65
N GLY A 103 -21.31 -2.73 24.75
CA GLY A 103 -22.06 -3.18 25.92
C GLY A 103 -22.06 -2.17 27.10
N ASN A 104 -21.48 -0.98 26.93
CA ASN A 104 -21.46 0.03 27.96
C ASN A 104 -22.68 0.99 27.82
N PRO A 105 -23.56 1.08 28.83
CA PRO A 105 -24.72 1.96 28.78
C PRO A 105 -24.37 3.45 28.65
N THR A 106 -23.20 3.87 29.14
CA THR A 106 -22.76 5.27 29.10
C THR A 106 -22.27 5.68 27.69
N MET A 107 -22.01 4.72 26.81
CA MET A 107 -21.57 4.97 25.43
C MET A 107 -22.67 4.73 24.38
N ASN A 108 -23.94 4.77 24.77
CA ASN A 108 -25.09 4.53 23.89
C ASN A 108 -25.10 3.17 23.16
N MET A 109 -24.45 2.14 23.72
CA MET A 109 -24.42 0.78 23.15
C MET A 109 -24.87 -0.29 24.16
N PRO A 110 -25.96 -0.09 24.94
CA PRO A 110 -26.33 -1.04 25.99
C PRO A 110 -26.90 -2.35 25.46
N GLU A 111 -27.43 -2.35 24.22
CA GLU A 111 -28.10 -3.51 23.63
C GLU A 111 -27.11 -4.47 22.94
N LEU A 112 -25.88 -4.03 22.66
CA LEU A 112 -24.86 -4.82 22.01
C LEU A 112 -24.00 -5.57 23.04
N SER A 113 -24.25 -6.85 23.23
CA SER A 113 -23.37 -7.70 24.03
C SER A 113 -22.20 -8.19 23.16
N PRO A 114 -20.93 -7.95 23.57
CA PRO A 114 -19.77 -8.50 22.86
C PRO A 114 -19.84 -10.01 22.64
N GLU A 115 -20.31 -10.72 23.65
CA GLU A 115 -20.47 -12.19 23.60
C GLU A 115 -21.47 -12.59 22.53
N ARG A 116 -22.64 -11.96 22.49
CA ARG A 116 -23.67 -12.23 21.46
C ARG A 116 -23.19 -11.91 20.05
N MET A 117 -22.42 -10.84 19.87
CA MET A 117 -21.87 -10.50 18.55
C MET A 117 -20.93 -11.59 18.03
N LEU A 118 -20.10 -12.17 18.92
CA LEU A 118 -19.21 -13.25 18.54
C LEU A 118 -19.92 -14.62 18.41
N ASP A 119 -21.15 -14.75 18.85
CA ASP A 119 -21.96 -15.96 18.79
C ASP A 119 -22.97 -15.96 17.63
N THR A 120 -22.90 -14.97 16.72
CA THR A 120 -23.74 -14.93 15.52
C THR A 120 -22.98 -15.36 14.28
N GLU A 121 -23.70 -15.87 13.28
CA GLU A 121 -23.16 -16.18 11.95
C GLU A 121 -23.16 -14.95 11.03
N ASP A 122 -23.63 -13.79 11.53
CA ASP A 122 -23.53 -12.52 10.83
C ASP A 122 -22.17 -11.81 11.01
N CYS A 123 -21.32 -12.38 11.87
CA CYS A 123 -20.00 -11.87 12.17
C CYS A 123 -18.93 -12.91 11.92
N ALA A 124 -17.72 -12.47 11.61
CA ALA A 124 -16.54 -13.34 11.52
C ALA A 124 -15.32 -12.62 12.12
N VAL A 125 -14.50 -13.38 12.85
CA VAL A 125 -13.18 -12.91 13.26
C VAL A 125 -12.21 -13.15 12.10
N VAL A 126 -11.44 -12.13 11.76
CA VAL A 126 -10.52 -12.12 10.63
C VAL A 126 -9.15 -11.63 11.05
N VAL A 127 -8.16 -11.95 10.23
CA VAL A 127 -6.84 -11.30 10.30
C VAL A 127 -6.85 -10.13 9.33
N VAL A 128 -6.39 -8.99 9.83
CA VAL A 128 -6.19 -7.76 9.08
C VAL A 128 -4.71 -7.50 8.98
N GLU A 129 -4.22 -7.30 7.78
CA GLU A 129 -2.82 -7.08 7.47
C GLU A 129 -2.68 -5.90 6.52
N GLY A 130 -1.69 -5.04 6.78
CA GLY A 130 -1.42 -3.89 5.93
C GLY A 130 0.05 -3.52 5.95
N VAL A 131 0.45 -2.71 4.98
CA VAL A 131 1.80 -2.18 4.86
C VAL A 131 1.73 -0.66 4.93
N ILE A 132 2.28 -0.10 6.00
CA ILE A 132 2.41 1.35 6.12
C ILE A 132 3.55 1.80 5.20
N PRO A 133 3.32 2.76 4.29
CA PRO A 133 4.36 3.32 3.44
C PRO A 133 5.52 3.92 4.24
N PRO A 134 6.76 3.90 3.72
CA PRO A 134 7.89 4.52 4.35
C PRO A 134 7.65 6.01 4.62
N GLY A 135 8.06 6.50 5.79
CA GLY A 135 7.92 7.93 6.11
C GLY A 135 6.49 8.45 6.20
N ALA A 136 5.49 7.56 6.22
CA ALA A 136 4.09 7.96 6.23
C ALA A 136 3.74 8.84 7.43
N PRO A 137 3.14 10.02 7.22
CA PRO A 137 2.64 10.86 8.30
C PRO A 137 1.35 10.31 8.90
N LYS A 138 0.98 10.83 10.06
CA LYS A 138 -0.31 10.55 10.68
C LYS A 138 -1.46 10.88 9.71
N GLY A 139 -2.42 9.95 9.62
CA GLY A 139 -3.59 10.08 8.76
C GLY A 139 -3.38 9.57 7.33
N THR A 140 -2.18 9.13 6.96
CA THR A 140 -1.95 8.47 5.66
C THR A 140 -2.84 7.25 5.54
N ALA A 141 -3.64 7.22 4.49
CA ALA A 141 -4.47 6.08 4.14
C ALA A 141 -3.64 5.04 3.38
N PHE A 142 -3.95 3.76 3.60
CA PHE A 142 -3.34 2.64 2.88
C PHE A 142 -4.32 1.46 2.81
N ASP A 143 -4.11 0.60 1.84
CA ASP A 143 -4.93 -0.59 1.67
C ASP A 143 -4.60 -1.64 2.73
N VAL A 144 -5.63 -2.35 3.18
CA VAL A 144 -5.46 -3.48 4.09
C VAL A 144 -6.06 -4.74 3.49
N ARG A 145 -5.38 -5.85 3.68
CA ARG A 145 -5.88 -7.18 3.36
C ARG A 145 -6.63 -7.73 4.55
N VAL A 146 -7.76 -8.36 4.29
CA VAL A 146 -8.59 -9.01 5.30
C VAL A 146 -8.84 -10.45 4.87
N PHE A 147 -8.57 -11.41 5.75
CA PHE A 147 -8.82 -12.80 5.43
C PHE A 147 -9.26 -13.59 6.66
N SER A 148 -10.12 -14.59 6.42
CA SER A 148 -10.53 -15.54 7.44
C SER A 148 -9.47 -16.64 7.54
N PRO A 149 -8.89 -16.88 8.74
CA PRO A 149 -7.97 -18.00 8.94
C PRO A 149 -8.64 -19.35 8.65
N GLN A 150 -7.85 -20.30 8.19
CA GLN A 150 -8.35 -21.65 7.92
C GLN A 150 -8.90 -22.29 9.21
N GLY A 151 -9.99 -23.03 9.08
CA GLY A 151 -10.63 -23.72 10.21
C GLY A 151 -11.58 -22.89 11.06
N MET A 152 -11.77 -21.60 10.74
CA MET A 152 -12.75 -20.75 11.45
C MET A 152 -14.19 -20.87 10.93
N GLY A 153 -14.45 -21.68 9.91
CA GLY A 153 -15.81 -21.98 9.43
C GLY A 153 -16.52 -20.85 8.67
N THR A 154 -15.91 -19.70 8.47
CA THR A 154 -16.45 -18.61 7.63
C THR A 154 -16.53 -19.08 6.19
N THR A 155 -17.64 -18.82 5.50
CA THR A 155 -17.88 -19.23 4.11
C THR A 155 -17.65 -18.10 3.12
N SER A 156 -17.93 -16.84 3.49
CA SER A 156 -17.73 -15.67 2.64
C SER A 156 -17.59 -14.40 3.48
N LEU A 157 -16.72 -13.51 3.06
CA LEU A 157 -16.59 -12.14 3.59
C LEU A 157 -17.30 -11.10 2.71
N GLU A 158 -17.97 -11.55 1.64
CA GLU A 158 -18.65 -10.68 0.68
C GLU A 158 -19.77 -9.88 1.33
N GLY A 159 -19.80 -8.56 1.06
CA GLY A 159 -20.78 -7.64 1.65
C GLY A 159 -20.54 -7.32 3.12
N GLY A 160 -19.49 -7.87 3.73
CA GLY A 160 -19.10 -7.59 5.10
C GLY A 160 -18.38 -6.26 5.24
N ARG A 161 -18.45 -5.71 6.47
CA ARG A 161 -17.73 -4.50 6.86
C ARG A 161 -16.82 -4.78 8.04
N LEU A 162 -15.55 -4.43 7.91
CA LEU A 162 -14.60 -4.51 9.01
C LEU A 162 -14.91 -3.41 10.03
N TRP A 163 -15.07 -3.81 11.25
CA TRP A 163 -15.14 -2.89 12.38
C TRP A 163 -13.74 -2.34 12.68
N SER A 164 -13.67 -1.12 13.23
CA SER A 164 -12.40 -0.47 13.55
C SER A 164 -11.46 -1.41 14.32
N THR A 165 -10.30 -1.67 13.75
CA THR A 165 -9.32 -2.66 14.20
C THR A 165 -7.97 -1.98 14.40
N ASP A 166 -7.35 -2.20 15.55
CA ASP A 166 -6.00 -1.70 15.83
C ASP A 166 -4.95 -2.58 15.18
N LEU A 167 -4.03 -1.95 14.45
CA LEU A 167 -2.92 -2.61 13.78
C LEU A 167 -1.60 -2.32 14.48
N ARG A 168 -0.83 -3.41 14.72
CA ARG A 168 0.45 -3.38 15.43
C ARG A 168 1.56 -4.00 14.58
N PRO A 169 2.81 -3.53 14.73
CA PRO A 169 3.95 -4.12 14.04
C PRO A 169 4.31 -5.50 14.62
N GLY A 170 4.91 -6.33 13.79
CA GLY A 170 5.41 -7.64 14.19
C GLY A 170 4.41 -8.79 14.01
N PRO A 171 4.68 -9.95 14.61
CA PRO A 171 3.85 -11.12 14.48
C PRO A 171 2.48 -10.92 15.16
N LEU A 172 1.48 -11.61 14.64
CA LEU A 172 0.14 -11.62 15.21
C LEU A 172 0.13 -12.45 16.50
N VAL A 173 0.09 -11.79 17.64
CA VAL A 173 0.08 -12.43 18.96
C VAL A 173 -1.13 -11.95 19.76
N THR A 174 -1.91 -12.89 20.29
CA THR A 174 -3.01 -12.60 21.19
C THR A 174 -2.48 -12.12 22.55
N GLY A 175 -3.05 -11.04 23.09
CA GLY A 175 -2.66 -10.50 24.40
C GLY A 175 -1.36 -9.68 24.42
N ASN A 176 -0.72 -9.41 23.30
CA ASN A 176 0.48 -8.58 23.27
C ASN A 176 0.13 -7.09 23.42
N ARG A 177 0.06 -6.64 24.67
CA ARG A 177 -0.23 -5.24 25.04
C ARG A 177 0.97 -4.30 24.87
N GLN A 178 2.17 -4.83 24.65
CA GLN A 178 3.41 -4.04 24.63
C GLN A 178 3.69 -3.37 23.30
N ALA A 179 3.19 -3.89 22.18
CA ALA A 179 3.38 -3.28 20.88
C ALA A 179 2.49 -2.03 20.71
N LYS A 180 3.11 -0.92 20.33
CA LYS A 180 2.42 0.34 20.05
C LYS A 180 1.47 0.15 18.85
N ILE A 181 0.26 0.67 18.95
CA ILE A 181 -0.68 0.75 17.82
C ILE A 181 -0.13 1.77 16.85
N LEU A 182 0.20 1.34 15.62
CA LEU A 182 0.72 2.22 14.57
C LEU A 182 -0.37 2.72 13.64
N ALA A 183 -1.42 1.91 13.42
CA ALA A 183 -2.51 2.27 12.52
C ALA A 183 -3.85 1.67 13.00
N GLN A 184 -4.92 2.15 12.41
CA GLN A 184 -6.27 1.57 12.54
C GLN A 184 -6.82 1.25 11.16
N ALA A 185 -7.65 0.20 11.07
CA ALA A 185 -8.31 -0.19 9.84
C ALA A 185 -9.80 -0.36 10.04
N SER A 186 -10.60 0.08 9.07
CA SER A 186 -12.06 -0.13 9.02
C SER A 186 -12.57 0.11 7.60
N GLY A 187 -13.75 -0.42 7.28
CA GLY A 187 -14.39 -0.15 5.98
C GLY A 187 -15.04 -1.38 5.37
N ASP A 188 -15.62 -1.19 4.19
CA ASP A 188 -16.31 -2.24 3.46
C ASP A 188 -15.29 -3.14 2.74
N ILE A 189 -15.54 -4.44 2.76
CA ILE A 189 -14.62 -5.41 2.18
C ILE A 189 -14.86 -5.49 0.68
N PHE A 190 -13.82 -5.21 -0.07
CA PHE A 190 -13.75 -5.45 -1.51
C PHE A 190 -13.26 -6.88 -1.77
N ILE A 191 -14.13 -7.71 -2.35
CA ILE A 191 -13.78 -9.03 -2.89
C ILE A 191 -13.55 -8.84 -4.38
N ASN A 192 -12.41 -9.29 -4.90
CA ASN A 192 -12.16 -9.26 -6.33
C ASN A 192 -13.14 -10.23 -7.05
N PRO A 193 -14.06 -9.72 -7.89
CA PRO A 193 -15.04 -10.56 -8.56
C PRO A 193 -14.48 -11.32 -9.77
N PHE A 194 -13.23 -11.09 -10.12
CA PHE A 194 -12.57 -11.74 -11.25
C PHE A 194 -12.02 -13.10 -10.81
N VAL A 195 -12.08 -14.07 -11.73
CA VAL A 195 -11.52 -15.39 -11.48
C VAL A 195 -10.00 -15.32 -11.46
N GLU A 196 -9.36 -15.93 -10.48
CA GLU A 196 -7.90 -16.04 -10.45
C GLU A 196 -7.40 -16.82 -11.70
N PRO A 197 -6.33 -16.36 -12.39
CA PRO A 197 -5.83 -17.02 -13.59
C PRO A 197 -5.42 -18.47 -13.41
N SER A 198 -5.08 -18.88 -12.17
CA SER A 198 -4.69 -20.24 -11.79
C SER A 198 -5.88 -21.15 -11.42
N ALA A 199 -7.10 -20.61 -11.38
CA ALA A 199 -8.24 -21.37 -10.90
C ALA A 199 -8.73 -22.38 -11.97
N THR A 200 -8.81 -23.65 -11.58
CA THR A 200 -9.30 -24.74 -12.45
C THR A 200 -10.83 -24.82 -12.50
N ARG A 201 -11.54 -24.10 -11.65
CA ARG A 201 -13.01 -24.05 -11.61
C ARG A 201 -13.52 -22.72 -12.11
N ARG A 202 -14.59 -22.73 -12.92
CA ARG A 202 -15.18 -21.55 -13.58
C ARG A 202 -15.64 -20.43 -12.63
N ASP A 203 -15.81 -20.70 -11.34
CA ASP A 203 -16.31 -19.75 -10.32
C ASP A 203 -15.42 -19.65 -9.10
N ALA A 204 -14.11 -19.80 -9.27
CA ALA A 204 -13.17 -19.77 -8.16
C ALA A 204 -12.82 -18.34 -7.72
N VAL A 205 -13.82 -17.56 -7.35
CA VAL A 205 -13.62 -16.29 -6.63
C VAL A 205 -13.27 -16.61 -5.19
N ASN A 206 -12.12 -16.13 -4.71
CA ASN A 206 -11.74 -16.30 -3.30
C ASN A 206 -12.56 -15.34 -2.42
N ARG A 207 -13.63 -15.87 -1.80
CA ARG A 207 -14.51 -15.11 -0.91
C ARG A 207 -14.03 -15.06 0.54
N LEU A 208 -12.98 -15.78 0.89
CA LEU A 208 -12.39 -15.80 2.24
C LEU A 208 -11.29 -14.76 2.43
N SER A 209 -10.87 -14.10 1.37
CA SER A 209 -9.88 -13.03 1.39
C SER A 209 -10.39 -11.84 0.57
N GLY A 210 -10.24 -10.66 1.12
CA GLY A 210 -10.58 -9.40 0.45
C GLY A 210 -9.62 -8.28 0.84
N ARG A 211 -9.86 -7.10 0.28
CA ARG A 211 -9.14 -5.87 0.61
C ARG A 211 -10.13 -4.82 1.12
N ILE A 212 -9.65 -3.88 1.88
CA ILE A 212 -10.36 -2.64 2.17
C ILE A 212 -9.52 -1.53 1.57
N LEU A 213 -10.02 -0.98 0.50
CA LEU A 213 -9.35 0.08 -0.26
C LEU A 213 -9.28 1.34 0.58
N ASN A 214 -8.08 1.89 0.81
CA ASN A 214 -7.82 2.99 1.74
C ASN A 214 -8.38 2.74 3.16
N GLY A 215 -8.55 1.48 3.56
CA GLY A 215 -9.18 1.14 4.85
C GLY A 215 -8.28 1.31 6.06
N GLY A 216 -6.99 1.38 5.88
CA GLY A 216 -6.00 1.65 6.93
C GLY A 216 -5.69 3.14 7.07
N SER A 217 -5.46 3.61 8.29
CA SER A 217 -5.03 4.98 8.58
C SER A 217 -3.93 4.97 9.64
N VAL A 218 -2.85 5.68 9.37
CA VAL A 218 -1.66 5.78 10.25
C VAL A 218 -1.97 6.67 11.46
N ASN A 219 -1.72 6.18 12.67
CA ASN A 219 -2.03 6.92 13.91
C ASN A 219 -0.96 7.93 14.32
N ASN A 220 0.29 7.71 13.94
CA ASN A 220 1.42 8.56 14.32
C ASN A 220 2.40 8.64 13.15
N ASP A 221 3.06 9.78 13.04
CA ASP A 221 4.10 9.97 12.03
C ASP A 221 5.17 8.89 12.13
N MET A 222 5.55 8.32 10.99
CA MET A 222 6.67 7.38 10.87
C MET A 222 7.95 8.20 10.83
N LEU A 223 8.74 8.12 11.90
CA LEU A 223 9.95 8.91 12.06
C LEU A 223 11.06 8.42 11.14
N LEU A 224 11.57 9.32 10.34
CA LEU A 224 12.80 9.16 9.56
C LEU A 224 13.99 9.72 10.34
N ARG A 225 15.14 9.16 10.13
CA ARG A 225 16.37 9.63 10.77
C ARG A 225 17.56 9.58 9.84
N LEU A 226 18.32 10.67 9.82
CA LEU A 226 19.65 10.68 9.24
C LEU A 226 20.65 10.32 10.31
N ARG A 227 21.43 9.28 10.06
CA ARG A 227 22.53 8.88 10.91
C ARG A 227 23.84 9.40 10.31
N MET A 228 24.58 10.15 11.11
CA MET A 228 25.85 10.75 10.68
C MET A 228 26.94 9.68 10.53
N ALA A 229 27.71 9.76 9.46
CA ALA A 229 28.88 8.92 9.25
C ALA A 229 29.97 9.18 10.31
N THR A 230 30.15 10.46 10.65
CA THR A 230 31.07 10.90 11.71
C THR A 230 30.32 11.78 12.69
N THR A 231 30.39 11.47 13.97
CA THR A 231 29.74 12.25 15.03
C THR A 231 30.34 13.66 15.11
N SER A 232 29.50 14.68 14.81
CA SER A 232 29.87 16.08 14.86
C SER A 232 28.67 16.99 15.00
N HIS A 233 28.59 17.73 16.10
CA HIS A 233 27.50 18.70 16.30
C HIS A 233 27.49 19.83 15.26
N SER A 234 28.66 20.33 14.88
CA SER A 234 28.76 21.39 13.88
C SER A 234 28.23 20.94 12.50
N ARG A 235 28.62 19.73 12.05
CA ARG A 235 28.12 19.15 10.79
C ARG A 235 26.63 18.87 10.86
N ALA A 236 26.14 18.31 11.98
CA ALA A 236 24.70 18.08 12.16
C ALA A 236 23.89 19.38 12.06
N THR A 237 24.39 20.48 12.65
CA THR A 237 23.74 21.80 12.54
C THR A 237 23.79 22.33 11.12
N THR A 238 24.89 22.16 10.39
CA THR A 238 24.98 22.55 8.97
C THR A 238 23.98 21.80 8.11
N ILE A 239 23.89 20.47 8.27
CA ILE A 239 22.93 19.63 7.54
C ILE A 239 21.48 20.01 7.89
N GLN A 240 21.19 20.19 9.18
CA GLN A 240 19.86 20.64 9.63
C GLN A 240 19.48 21.97 8.98
N SER A 241 20.38 22.94 8.96
CA SER A 241 20.15 24.27 8.36
C SER A 241 19.94 24.17 6.84
N ALA A 242 20.72 23.34 6.16
CA ALA A 242 20.59 23.13 4.72
C ALA A 242 19.23 22.51 4.37
N ILE A 243 18.80 21.49 5.10
CA ILE A 243 17.49 20.84 4.88
C ILE A 243 16.36 21.81 5.20
N ASN A 244 16.38 22.53 6.32
CA ASN A 244 15.33 23.47 6.71
C ASN A 244 15.28 24.70 5.80
N SER A 245 16.37 25.05 5.12
CA SER A 245 16.37 26.10 4.10
C SER A 245 15.65 25.66 2.82
N LEU A 246 15.78 24.38 2.44
CA LEU A 246 15.13 23.83 1.25
C LEU A 246 13.67 23.45 1.56
N PHE A 247 13.41 22.94 2.75
CA PHE A 247 12.10 22.51 3.24
C PHE A 247 11.75 23.25 4.54
N PRO A 248 11.31 24.51 4.44
CA PRO A 248 10.89 25.26 5.62
C PRO A 248 9.65 24.62 6.27
N GLN A 249 9.48 24.86 7.55
CA GLN A 249 8.32 24.38 8.30
C GLN A 249 7.01 24.86 7.63
N GLU A 250 6.11 23.92 7.37
CA GLU A 250 4.81 24.18 6.75
C GLU A 250 3.69 24.30 7.79
N VAL A 251 2.56 24.88 7.36
CA VAL A 251 1.36 24.98 8.19
C VAL A 251 0.84 23.59 8.52
N GLY A 252 0.64 23.33 9.82
CA GLY A 252 0.22 22.01 10.33
C GLY A 252 1.38 21.10 10.76
N GLN A 253 2.62 21.48 10.47
CA GLN A 253 3.80 20.78 10.94
C GLN A 253 4.17 21.27 12.35
N ARG A 254 4.36 20.33 13.27
CA ARG A 254 4.65 20.65 14.68
C ARG A 254 6.07 21.11 14.91
N ASP A 255 7.02 20.41 14.31
CA ASP A 255 8.46 20.63 14.45
C ASP A 255 9.06 20.99 13.07
N ASP A 256 10.25 21.55 13.05
CA ASP A 256 11.01 21.78 11.82
C ASP A 256 11.20 20.47 11.04
N THR A 257 11.37 20.57 9.73
CA THR A 257 11.57 19.41 8.84
C THR A 257 12.77 18.57 9.27
N ALA A 258 13.89 19.21 9.61
CA ALA A 258 15.05 18.54 10.17
C ALA A 258 15.33 19.06 11.59
N ARG A 259 15.46 18.15 12.54
CA ARG A 259 15.74 18.48 13.94
C ARG A 259 16.92 17.66 14.46
N GLY A 260 18.02 18.30 14.78
CA GLY A 260 19.17 17.68 15.42
C GLY A 260 18.80 17.10 16.78
N ARG A 261 19.07 15.81 16.97
CA ARG A 261 18.83 15.11 18.24
C ARG A 261 20.13 14.97 19.03
N SER A 262 21.21 14.72 18.33
CA SER A 262 22.57 14.53 18.87
C SER A 262 23.59 14.84 17.77
N GLY A 263 24.88 14.75 18.09
CA GLY A 263 25.92 14.94 17.08
C GLY A 263 26.01 13.80 16.04
N ASP A 264 25.25 12.73 16.22
CA ASP A 264 25.24 11.54 15.37
C ASP A 264 23.86 11.28 14.70
N ALA A 265 22.80 12.02 15.07
CA ALA A 265 21.46 11.76 14.56
C ALA A 265 20.65 13.05 14.37
N ILE A 266 19.93 13.12 13.23
CA ILE A 266 18.99 14.16 12.88
C ILE A 266 17.64 13.47 12.58
N ASP A 267 16.59 13.83 13.32
CA ASP A 267 15.25 13.36 13.04
C ASP A 267 14.65 14.21 11.88
N ILE A 268 13.99 13.53 10.94
CA ILE A 268 13.39 14.13 9.75
C ILE A 268 11.88 13.90 9.79
N THR A 269 11.11 14.96 9.57
CA THR A 269 9.65 14.90 9.42
C THR A 269 9.28 15.24 7.99
N VAL A 270 8.51 14.39 7.33
CA VAL A 270 8.03 14.65 5.96
C VAL A 270 7.04 15.82 6.00
N PRO A 271 7.27 16.92 5.25
CA PRO A 271 6.35 18.06 5.21
C PRO A 271 5.00 17.69 4.58
N PRO A 272 3.89 18.36 4.94
CA PRO A 272 2.55 18.09 4.40
C PRO A 272 2.46 18.08 2.87
N SER A 273 3.16 18.96 2.19
CA SER A 273 3.20 19.02 0.71
C SER A 273 3.85 17.78 0.07
N TRP A 274 4.62 16.99 0.84
CA TRP A 274 5.33 15.79 0.38
C TRP A 274 4.68 14.48 0.84
N HIS A 275 3.55 14.52 1.53
CA HIS A 275 2.89 13.33 2.08
C HIS A 275 2.52 12.28 1.02
N THR A 276 2.27 12.72 -0.21
CA THR A 276 1.95 11.83 -1.34
C THR A 276 3.19 11.28 -2.05
N ARG A 277 4.37 11.87 -1.80
CA ARG A 277 5.64 11.53 -2.47
C ARG A 277 6.81 11.52 -1.48
N PRO A 278 6.76 10.72 -0.41
CA PRO A 278 7.81 10.69 0.60
C PRO A 278 9.15 10.17 0.06
N ASP A 279 9.13 9.29 -0.96
CA ASP A 279 10.33 8.78 -1.63
C ASP A 279 11.11 9.93 -2.29
N GLU A 280 10.44 10.76 -3.06
CA GLU A 280 11.07 11.92 -3.71
C GLU A 280 11.61 12.93 -2.68
N PHE A 281 10.89 13.13 -1.59
CA PHE A 281 11.35 13.99 -0.50
C PHE A 281 12.66 13.49 0.08
N VAL A 282 12.77 12.19 0.36
CA VAL A 282 13.98 11.59 0.91
C VAL A 282 15.15 11.69 -0.08
N GLU A 283 14.90 11.45 -1.36
CA GLU A 283 15.91 11.64 -2.41
C GLU A 283 16.39 13.09 -2.47
N LEU A 284 15.50 14.05 -2.43
CA LEU A 284 15.87 15.46 -2.40
C LEU A 284 16.68 15.83 -1.16
N VAL A 285 16.28 15.32 0.02
CA VAL A 285 17.06 15.50 1.26
C VAL A 285 18.48 14.97 1.10
N GLN A 286 18.64 13.77 0.54
CA GLN A 286 19.95 13.17 0.31
C GLN A 286 20.82 13.97 -0.65
N HIS A 287 20.22 14.55 -1.70
CA HIS A 287 20.93 15.34 -2.72
C HIS A 287 21.07 16.82 -2.36
N THR A 288 20.55 17.26 -1.20
CA THR A 288 20.65 18.64 -0.75
C THR A 288 22.12 19.04 -0.54
N PRO A 289 22.61 20.15 -1.15
CA PRO A 289 23.95 20.64 -0.92
C PRO A 289 24.09 21.18 0.51
N MET A 290 25.16 20.80 1.22
CA MET A 290 25.43 21.30 2.58
C MET A 290 25.83 22.78 2.60
N LEU A 291 26.49 23.26 1.55
CA LEU A 291 26.92 24.66 1.38
C LEU A 291 26.26 25.22 0.12
N VAL A 292 25.50 26.30 0.27
CA VAL A 292 24.68 26.90 -0.80
C VAL A 292 25.26 28.26 -1.25
N GLU A 293 26.58 28.47 -1.11
CA GLU A 293 27.18 29.77 -1.40
C GLU A 293 27.22 30.13 -2.91
N ALA A 294 27.28 29.11 -3.78
CA ALA A 294 27.36 29.28 -5.22
C ALA A 294 26.53 28.24 -6.01
N PRO A 295 25.21 28.35 -6.01
CA PRO A 295 24.32 27.37 -6.63
C PRO A 295 24.55 27.19 -8.14
N GLU A 296 24.86 28.27 -8.86
CA GLU A 296 25.15 28.25 -10.29
C GLU A 296 26.44 27.47 -10.60
N GLN A 297 27.48 27.66 -9.79
CA GLN A 297 28.75 26.93 -9.96
C GLN A 297 28.55 25.43 -9.67
N THR A 298 27.76 25.11 -8.63
CA THR A 298 27.41 23.73 -8.31
C THR A 298 26.60 23.09 -9.46
N ALA A 299 25.64 23.81 -10.03
CA ALA A 299 24.88 23.34 -11.16
C ALA A 299 25.74 23.11 -12.42
N MET A 300 26.71 23.98 -12.66
CA MET A 300 27.70 23.81 -13.75
C MET A 300 28.62 22.62 -13.50
N TYR A 301 29.00 22.36 -12.25
CA TYR A 301 29.76 21.15 -11.91
C TYR A 301 28.96 19.88 -12.23
N VAL A 302 27.69 19.82 -11.81
CA VAL A 302 26.78 18.70 -12.12
C VAL A 302 26.67 18.51 -13.63
N ARG A 303 26.48 19.58 -14.40
CA ARG A 303 26.42 19.53 -15.87
C ARG A 303 27.70 18.90 -16.47
N ARG A 304 28.89 19.33 -16.02
CA ARG A 304 30.16 18.77 -16.51
C ARG A 304 30.30 17.29 -16.17
N ALA A 305 29.89 16.89 -14.95
CA ALA A 305 29.91 15.50 -14.53
C ALA A 305 28.98 14.64 -15.39
N LEU A 306 27.76 15.12 -15.66
CA LEU A 306 26.78 14.42 -16.51
C LEU A 306 27.29 14.26 -17.96
N LEU A 307 27.83 15.33 -18.56
CA LEU A 307 28.36 15.26 -19.92
C LEU A 307 29.60 14.35 -20.03
N ALA A 308 30.39 14.22 -18.96
CA ALA A 308 31.52 13.29 -18.90
C ALA A 308 31.08 11.83 -18.67
N ALA A 309 30.00 11.61 -17.96
CA ALA A 309 29.48 10.29 -17.61
C ALA A 309 27.93 10.29 -17.64
N PRO A 310 27.31 10.04 -18.80
CA PRO A 310 25.84 10.04 -18.95
C PRO A 310 25.10 9.08 -18.03
N GLY A 311 25.74 7.99 -17.60
CA GLY A 311 25.17 7.07 -16.60
C GLY A 311 24.82 7.70 -15.25
N MET A 312 25.30 8.92 -14.95
CA MET A 312 24.93 9.69 -13.75
C MET A 312 23.65 10.54 -13.96
N ALA A 313 22.85 10.27 -14.98
CA ALA A 313 21.68 11.06 -15.36
C ALA A 313 20.69 11.26 -14.21
N GLU A 314 20.38 10.19 -13.47
CA GLU A 314 19.45 10.24 -12.35
C GLU A 314 19.97 11.12 -11.20
N ALA A 315 21.20 10.89 -10.76
CA ALA A 315 21.84 11.69 -9.71
C ALA A 315 21.97 13.17 -10.12
N ALA A 316 22.25 13.46 -11.39
CA ALA A 316 22.31 14.83 -11.91
C ALA A 316 20.96 15.52 -11.83
N ALA A 317 19.88 14.84 -12.22
CA ALA A 317 18.53 15.38 -12.12
C ALA A 317 18.15 15.73 -10.68
N TRP A 318 18.39 14.82 -9.73
CA TRP A 318 18.14 15.07 -8.30
C TRP A 318 18.99 16.22 -7.75
N ARG A 319 20.26 16.29 -8.13
CA ARG A 319 21.16 17.40 -7.72
C ARG A 319 20.65 18.74 -8.20
N TRP A 320 20.25 18.88 -9.47
CA TRP A 320 19.68 20.14 -9.98
C TRP A 320 18.37 20.51 -9.29
N ARG A 321 17.50 19.52 -9.04
CA ARG A 321 16.27 19.74 -8.27
C ARG A 321 16.56 20.27 -6.86
N ALA A 322 17.55 19.68 -6.17
CA ALA A 322 17.95 20.08 -4.82
C ALA A 322 18.63 21.46 -4.78
N ILE A 323 19.34 21.86 -5.83
CA ILE A 323 19.88 23.23 -5.97
C ILE A 323 18.76 24.25 -6.20
N GLY A 324 17.68 23.82 -6.87
CA GLY A 324 16.50 24.63 -7.11
C GLY A 324 16.58 25.47 -8.39
N ARG A 325 15.64 26.42 -8.54
CA ARG A 325 15.44 27.20 -9.80
C ARG A 325 16.68 27.96 -10.29
N LYS A 326 17.62 28.31 -9.43
CA LYS A 326 18.88 28.94 -9.83
C LYS A 326 19.76 28.05 -10.70
N ALA A 327 19.54 26.73 -10.67
CA ALA A 327 20.26 25.79 -11.54
C ALA A 327 19.75 25.80 -12.98
N VAL A 328 18.49 26.16 -13.24
CA VAL A 328 17.81 26.02 -14.54
C VAL A 328 18.60 26.62 -15.71
N PRO A 329 19.10 27.87 -15.65
CA PRO A 329 19.84 28.45 -16.76
C PRO A 329 21.12 27.70 -17.15
N MET A 330 21.62 26.85 -16.24
CA MET A 330 22.87 26.12 -16.45
C MET A 330 22.69 24.81 -17.25
N PHE A 331 21.46 24.33 -17.41
CA PHE A 331 21.17 23.08 -18.12
C PHE A 331 19.99 23.18 -19.10
N GLN A 332 19.38 24.35 -19.27
CA GLN A 332 18.22 24.56 -20.14
C GLN A 332 18.48 24.20 -21.61
N ASP A 333 19.71 24.41 -22.11
CA ASP A 333 20.12 24.06 -23.45
C ASP A 333 20.23 22.53 -23.66
N LEU A 334 20.22 21.73 -22.56
CA LEU A 334 20.25 20.28 -22.63
C LEU A 334 18.86 19.66 -22.90
N TYR A 335 17.77 20.42 -22.90
CA TYR A 335 16.42 19.90 -23.19
C TYR A 335 16.27 19.31 -24.59
N THR A 336 17.11 19.75 -25.52
CA THR A 336 17.17 19.27 -26.91
C THR A 336 18.48 18.54 -27.22
N TYR A 337 19.22 18.13 -26.19
CA TYR A 337 20.51 17.48 -26.38
C TYR A 337 20.34 16.12 -27.07
N PRO A 338 21.25 15.75 -28.02
CA PRO A 338 21.12 14.54 -28.82
C PRO A 338 21.09 13.25 -27.99
N GLU A 339 21.92 13.19 -26.95
CA GLU A 339 22.02 12.02 -26.10
C GLU A 339 20.80 11.93 -25.15
N GLU A 340 20.07 10.82 -25.23
CA GLU A 340 18.79 10.63 -24.53
C GLU A 340 18.92 10.76 -23.01
N GLN A 341 19.94 10.12 -22.42
CA GLN A 341 20.13 10.13 -20.95
C GLN A 341 20.37 11.54 -20.43
N VAL A 342 21.19 12.32 -21.12
CA VAL A 342 21.47 13.73 -20.79
C VAL A 342 20.22 14.59 -20.94
N ARG A 343 19.51 14.43 -22.06
CA ARG A 343 18.26 15.15 -22.34
C ARG A 343 17.19 14.84 -21.29
N MET A 344 17.00 13.55 -20.94
CA MET A 344 16.02 13.16 -19.93
C MET A 344 16.36 13.70 -18.55
N ALA A 345 17.63 13.65 -18.13
CA ALA A 345 18.03 14.23 -16.85
C ALA A 345 17.70 15.71 -16.74
N ALA A 346 17.97 16.48 -17.81
CA ALA A 346 17.65 17.90 -17.86
C ALA A 346 16.12 18.15 -17.86
N LEU A 347 15.34 17.41 -18.66
CA LEU A 347 13.89 17.54 -18.73
C LEU A 347 13.24 17.17 -17.38
N VAL A 348 13.68 16.10 -16.72
CA VAL A 348 13.20 15.70 -15.38
C VAL A 348 13.47 16.81 -14.36
N ALA A 349 14.68 17.35 -14.35
CA ALA A 349 15.02 18.43 -13.43
C ALA A 349 14.22 19.71 -13.72
N GLY A 350 14.15 20.12 -14.98
CA GLY A 350 13.44 21.31 -15.41
C GLY A 350 11.94 21.26 -15.14
N ALA A 351 11.28 20.14 -15.46
CA ALA A 351 9.86 19.95 -15.20
C ALA A 351 9.54 20.03 -13.71
N ASN A 352 10.32 19.35 -12.86
CA ASN A 352 10.15 19.40 -11.41
C ASN A 352 10.46 20.78 -10.81
N LEU A 353 11.27 21.60 -11.46
CA LEU A 353 11.52 23.00 -11.10
C LEU A 353 10.51 23.97 -11.72
N ASN A 354 9.49 23.45 -12.41
CA ASN A 354 8.47 24.23 -13.11
C ASN A 354 9.04 25.19 -14.15
N ASP A 355 10.02 24.73 -14.94
CA ASP A 355 10.50 25.50 -16.08
C ASP A 355 9.56 25.33 -17.28
N PRO A 356 8.88 26.39 -17.75
CA PRO A 356 7.93 26.30 -18.86
C PRO A 356 8.58 25.87 -20.20
N MET A 357 9.88 25.99 -20.34
CA MET A 357 10.60 25.57 -21.56
C MET A 357 10.60 24.04 -21.74
N THR A 358 10.33 23.27 -20.68
CA THR A 358 10.23 21.81 -20.76
C THR A 358 8.91 21.33 -21.34
N VAL A 359 7.84 22.15 -21.32
CA VAL A 359 6.49 21.73 -21.68
C VAL A 359 6.40 21.22 -23.11
N GLN A 360 6.94 21.99 -24.08
CA GLN A 360 6.85 21.62 -25.49
C GLN A 360 7.62 20.33 -25.81
N PRO A 361 8.90 20.15 -25.40
CA PRO A 361 9.61 18.90 -25.57
C PRO A 361 8.92 17.68 -24.93
N LEU A 362 8.34 17.86 -23.74
CA LEU A 362 7.63 16.78 -23.06
C LEU A 362 6.31 16.41 -23.75
N LEU A 363 5.55 17.39 -24.28
CA LEU A 363 4.35 17.13 -25.08
C LEU A 363 4.68 16.40 -26.39
N GLU A 364 5.75 16.78 -27.07
CA GLU A 364 6.23 16.09 -28.27
C GLU A 364 6.64 14.63 -27.96
N MET A 365 7.33 14.43 -26.83
CA MET A 365 7.68 13.10 -26.34
C MET A 365 6.44 12.26 -25.99
N ALA A 366 5.45 12.84 -25.31
CA ALA A 366 4.20 12.17 -24.96
C ALA A 366 3.38 11.76 -26.20
N ALA A 367 3.44 12.57 -27.26
CA ALA A 367 2.74 12.31 -28.52
C ALA A 367 3.47 11.34 -29.48
N ASN A 368 4.72 10.97 -29.20
CA ASN A 368 5.50 10.09 -30.06
C ASN A 368 4.96 8.67 -30.05
N THR A 369 4.44 8.18 -31.18
CA THR A 369 3.77 6.88 -31.30
C THR A 369 4.70 5.71 -31.63
N GLN A 370 6.02 5.91 -31.64
CA GLN A 370 6.97 4.82 -31.88
C GLN A 370 6.94 3.83 -30.70
N ALA A 371 6.83 2.54 -31.00
CA ALA A 371 6.68 1.49 -29.98
C ALA A 371 7.87 1.41 -28.99
N SER A 372 9.09 1.78 -29.43
CA SER A 372 10.29 1.84 -28.59
C SER A 372 10.21 2.95 -27.50
N GLU A 373 9.33 3.92 -27.69
CA GLU A 373 9.25 5.13 -26.87
C GLU A 373 8.17 5.09 -25.77
N SER A 374 7.45 3.97 -25.62
CA SER A 374 6.33 3.89 -24.64
C SER A 374 6.74 4.27 -23.22
N LYS A 375 7.93 3.90 -22.77
CA LYS A 375 8.45 4.27 -21.45
C LYS A 375 8.67 5.78 -21.35
N ASN A 376 9.25 6.41 -22.34
CA ASN A 376 9.51 7.83 -22.38
C ASN A 376 8.21 8.64 -22.44
N ARG A 377 7.20 8.14 -23.17
CA ARG A 377 5.85 8.73 -23.21
C ARG A 377 5.21 8.77 -21.82
N LEU A 378 5.23 7.65 -21.10
CA LEU A 378 4.69 7.55 -19.73
C LEU A 378 5.42 8.51 -18.79
N THR A 379 6.76 8.55 -18.87
CA THR A 379 7.58 9.48 -18.07
C THR A 379 7.26 10.95 -18.40
N ALA A 380 7.08 11.29 -19.67
CA ALA A 380 6.72 12.64 -20.08
C ALA A 380 5.34 13.07 -19.55
N ILE A 381 4.34 12.17 -19.63
CA ILE A 381 2.99 12.41 -19.09
C ILE A 381 3.05 12.62 -17.58
N ASP A 382 3.80 11.78 -16.87
CA ASP A 382 3.98 11.90 -15.42
C ASP A 382 4.61 13.23 -15.02
N LEU A 383 5.70 13.63 -15.68
CA LEU A 383 6.35 14.93 -15.44
C LEU A 383 5.39 16.10 -15.69
N LEU A 384 4.66 16.07 -16.81
CA LEU A 384 3.66 17.09 -17.13
C LEU A 384 2.53 17.16 -16.10
N SER A 385 2.15 16.03 -15.53
CA SER A 385 1.08 15.95 -14.52
C SER A 385 1.39 16.73 -13.26
N HIS A 386 2.67 16.77 -12.86
CA HIS A 386 3.15 17.40 -11.62
C HIS A 386 3.60 18.87 -11.82
N MET A 387 3.70 19.33 -13.06
CA MET A 387 4.03 20.73 -13.32
C MET A 387 2.90 21.67 -12.88
N GLY A 388 3.26 22.89 -12.51
CA GLY A 388 2.32 23.93 -12.11
C GLY A 388 1.26 24.23 -13.17
N MET A 389 0.30 25.10 -12.83
CA MET A 389 -0.80 25.47 -13.73
C MET A 389 -0.26 26.03 -15.04
N ASN A 390 -0.51 25.32 -16.13
CA ASN A 390 -0.21 25.74 -17.50
C ASN A 390 -1.24 25.13 -18.45
N PRO A 391 -2.16 25.92 -19.02
CA PRO A 391 -3.21 25.41 -19.91
C PRO A 391 -2.70 24.67 -21.15
N ALA A 392 -1.47 24.97 -21.61
CA ALA A 392 -0.88 24.27 -22.74
C ALA A 392 -0.67 22.77 -22.45
N ILE A 393 -0.37 22.42 -21.20
CA ILE A 393 -0.24 21.03 -20.78
C ILE A 393 -1.58 20.30 -20.90
N ASP A 394 -2.64 20.89 -20.34
CA ASP A 394 -3.97 20.27 -20.31
C ASP A 394 -4.51 20.10 -21.74
N LEU A 395 -4.36 21.15 -22.57
CA LEU A 395 -4.75 21.09 -23.98
C LEU A 395 -3.93 20.09 -24.80
N GLY A 396 -2.64 19.93 -24.49
CA GLY A 396 -1.77 18.97 -25.17
C GLY A 396 -2.00 17.52 -24.75
N LEU A 397 -2.44 17.28 -23.50
CA LEU A 397 -2.72 15.93 -22.98
C LEU A 397 -4.08 15.40 -23.44
N ARG A 398 -5.13 16.23 -23.56
CA ARG A 398 -6.49 15.80 -23.90
C ARG A 398 -6.59 14.93 -25.15
N PRO A 399 -5.89 15.21 -26.27
CA PRO A 399 -5.96 14.34 -27.46
C PRO A 399 -5.43 12.93 -27.23
N LEU A 400 -4.53 12.75 -26.25
CA LEU A 400 -3.95 11.45 -25.91
C LEU A 400 -4.94 10.54 -25.16
N LEU A 401 -6.11 11.04 -24.75
CA LEU A 401 -7.23 10.21 -24.26
C LEU A 401 -7.78 9.26 -25.33
N ASP A 402 -7.47 9.51 -26.61
CA ASP A 402 -7.83 8.67 -27.75
C ASP A 402 -6.67 7.82 -28.27
N ASP A 403 -5.57 7.74 -27.53
CA ASP A 403 -4.41 6.94 -27.92
C ASP A 403 -4.75 5.46 -28.12
N ALA A 404 -4.00 4.79 -28.98
CA ALA A 404 -4.17 3.36 -29.21
C ALA A 404 -3.75 2.52 -28.00
N ASP A 405 -2.73 2.98 -27.27
CA ASP A 405 -2.23 2.33 -26.07
C ASP A 405 -3.11 2.67 -24.86
N VAL A 406 -3.66 1.63 -24.23
CA VAL A 406 -4.52 1.76 -23.05
C VAL A 406 -3.76 2.38 -21.86
N ASP A 407 -2.47 2.04 -21.69
CA ASP A 407 -1.68 2.56 -20.57
C ASP A 407 -1.39 4.05 -20.73
N ILE A 408 -1.22 4.52 -21.96
CA ILE A 408 -1.10 5.96 -22.25
C ILE A 408 -2.41 6.67 -21.90
N ARG A 409 -3.58 6.14 -22.37
CA ARG A 409 -4.88 6.71 -22.04
C ARG A 409 -5.12 6.82 -20.54
N LEU A 410 -4.79 5.76 -19.79
CA LEU A 410 -4.93 5.73 -18.33
C LEU A 410 -3.96 6.68 -17.63
N SER A 411 -2.72 6.79 -18.09
CA SER A 411 -1.75 7.74 -17.54
C SER A 411 -2.14 9.19 -17.80
N VAL A 412 -2.69 9.47 -18.98
CA VAL A 412 -3.23 10.80 -19.31
C VAL A 412 -4.47 11.12 -18.45
N PHE A 413 -5.35 10.15 -18.25
CA PHE A 413 -6.48 10.30 -17.33
C PHE A 413 -6.01 10.64 -15.91
N ASP A 414 -5.05 9.88 -15.37
CA ASP A 414 -4.50 10.14 -14.03
C ASP A 414 -3.84 11.53 -13.97
N ALA A 415 -3.13 11.94 -15.02
CA ALA A 415 -2.53 13.28 -15.14
C ALA A 415 -3.59 14.40 -15.14
N LEU A 416 -4.64 14.27 -15.94
CA LEU A 416 -5.73 15.27 -16.01
C LEU A 416 -6.53 15.32 -14.69
N LEU A 417 -6.74 14.16 -14.05
CA LEU A 417 -7.37 14.08 -12.74
C LEU A 417 -6.55 14.83 -11.66
N LEU A 418 -5.23 14.58 -11.62
CA LEU A 418 -4.32 15.26 -10.69
C LEU A 418 -4.30 16.78 -10.92
N ARG A 419 -4.34 17.20 -12.17
CA ARG A 419 -4.40 18.61 -12.59
C ARG A 419 -5.79 19.23 -12.44
N ARG A 420 -6.81 18.44 -12.04
CA ARG A 420 -8.21 18.86 -11.89
C ARG A 420 -8.79 19.44 -13.18
N ASP A 421 -8.46 18.81 -14.31
CA ASP A 421 -8.97 19.24 -15.60
C ASP A 421 -10.50 18.99 -15.69
N PRO A 422 -11.30 19.97 -16.18
CA PRO A 422 -12.75 19.85 -16.24
C PRO A 422 -13.27 18.79 -17.23
N THR A 423 -12.42 18.22 -18.09
CA THR A 423 -12.80 17.10 -18.95
C THR A 423 -13.01 15.79 -18.18
N VAL A 424 -12.48 15.67 -16.96
CA VAL A 424 -12.75 14.55 -16.08
C VAL A 424 -13.90 14.90 -15.16
N SER A 425 -15.07 14.30 -15.41
CA SER A 425 -16.24 14.45 -14.54
C SER A 425 -16.23 13.38 -13.46
N THR A 426 -16.51 13.75 -12.22
CA THR A 426 -16.53 12.83 -11.07
C THR A 426 -17.87 12.89 -10.36
N LEU A 427 -18.48 11.73 -10.15
CA LEU A 427 -19.71 11.53 -9.38
C LEU A 427 -19.44 10.57 -8.23
N ASN A 428 -19.60 11.02 -7.00
CA ASN A 428 -19.51 10.15 -5.83
C ASN A 428 -20.81 9.37 -5.63
N VAL A 429 -20.73 8.04 -5.54
CA VAL A 429 -21.86 7.15 -5.35
C VAL A 429 -21.93 6.70 -3.89
N ASP A 430 -22.72 7.40 -3.09
CA ASP A 430 -23.02 7.14 -1.66
C ASP A 430 -21.77 6.98 -0.77
N GLY A 431 -20.64 7.59 -1.12
CA GLY A 431 -19.38 7.40 -0.41
C GLY A 431 -18.75 6.01 -0.57
N LYS A 432 -19.33 5.13 -1.41
CA LYS A 432 -18.82 3.79 -1.67
C LYS A 432 -17.72 3.77 -2.71
N PHE A 433 -17.88 4.55 -3.78
CA PHE A 433 -16.91 4.69 -4.87
C PHE A 433 -17.19 5.94 -5.71
N ASP A 434 -16.21 6.33 -6.50
CA ASP A 434 -16.34 7.41 -7.46
C ASP A 434 -16.56 6.85 -8.88
N LEU A 435 -17.57 7.35 -9.57
CA LEU A 435 -17.74 7.18 -11.00
C LEU A 435 -17.10 8.37 -11.70
N MET A 436 -16.13 8.12 -12.56
CA MET A 436 -15.47 9.11 -13.37
C MET A 436 -15.78 8.91 -14.86
N THR A 437 -16.09 9.98 -15.57
CA THR A 437 -16.33 9.93 -17.01
C THR A 437 -15.38 10.83 -17.75
N VAL A 438 -14.86 10.34 -18.87
CA VAL A 438 -13.83 11.00 -19.67
C VAL A 438 -14.25 10.93 -21.14
N PRO A 439 -14.24 12.04 -21.88
CA PRO A 439 -14.53 12.01 -23.31
C PRO A 439 -13.43 11.24 -24.06
N SER A 440 -13.84 10.25 -24.83
CA SER A 440 -12.94 9.49 -25.71
C SER A 440 -13.75 8.88 -26.85
N THR A 441 -13.10 8.69 -27.98
CA THR A 441 -13.65 7.96 -29.13
C THR A 441 -13.45 6.45 -29.01
N ARG A 442 -12.64 6.01 -28.04
CA ARG A 442 -12.31 4.61 -27.76
C ARG A 442 -12.90 4.17 -26.43
N PRO A 443 -14.06 3.50 -26.41
CA PRO A 443 -14.73 3.12 -25.18
C PRO A 443 -13.85 2.17 -24.34
N LEU A 444 -13.74 2.47 -23.05
CA LEU A 444 -13.00 1.67 -22.08
C LEU A 444 -13.66 1.80 -20.71
N ILE A 445 -13.81 0.69 -20.01
CA ILE A 445 -14.15 0.65 -18.59
C ILE A 445 -12.89 0.30 -17.81
N TYR A 446 -12.46 1.18 -16.92
CA TYR A 446 -11.32 0.93 -16.02
C TYR A 446 -11.79 0.84 -14.57
N ILE A 447 -11.30 -0.17 -13.87
CA ILE A 447 -11.66 -0.48 -12.48
C ILE A 447 -10.42 -0.40 -11.59
N ALA A 448 -10.45 0.45 -10.58
CA ALA A 448 -9.41 0.49 -9.55
C ALA A 448 -9.61 -0.64 -8.53
N GLN A 449 -8.53 -1.28 -8.14
CA GLN A 449 -8.50 -2.37 -7.16
C GLN A 449 -7.58 -2.05 -5.97
N THR A 450 -6.98 -0.85 -5.98
CA THR A 450 -6.13 -0.30 -4.93
C THR A 450 -6.49 1.16 -4.68
N GLY A 451 -6.15 1.68 -3.52
CA GLY A 451 -6.36 3.08 -3.15
C GLY A 451 -7.84 3.45 -3.09
N GLN A 452 -8.23 4.51 -3.79
CA GLN A 452 -9.62 4.96 -3.79
C GLN A 452 -10.48 4.14 -4.74
N PRO A 453 -11.61 3.57 -4.28
CA PRO A 453 -12.54 2.86 -5.14
C PRO A 453 -13.05 3.76 -6.26
N LYS A 454 -12.77 3.44 -7.52
CA LYS A 454 -13.22 4.23 -8.68
C LYS A 454 -13.51 3.35 -9.88
N ILE A 455 -14.55 3.74 -10.63
CA ILE A 455 -14.91 3.22 -11.94
C ILE A 455 -14.73 4.34 -12.93
N VAL A 456 -13.96 4.14 -14.00
CA VAL A 456 -13.72 5.16 -15.01
C VAL A 456 -14.29 4.69 -16.35
N LEU A 457 -15.16 5.51 -16.93
CA LEU A 457 -15.76 5.30 -18.24
C LEU A 457 -15.12 6.25 -19.25
N PHE A 458 -14.41 5.69 -20.23
CA PHE A 458 -13.95 6.42 -21.40
C PHE A 458 -15.00 6.31 -22.50
N GLY A 459 -15.45 7.43 -23.00
CA GLY A 459 -16.45 7.53 -24.05
C GLY A 459 -17.56 8.53 -23.72
N ALA A 460 -18.05 9.26 -24.71
CA ALA A 460 -19.12 10.26 -24.51
C ALA A 460 -20.43 9.60 -24.08
N LYS A 461 -20.70 8.39 -24.61
CA LYS A 461 -21.81 7.52 -24.20
C LYS A 461 -21.40 6.07 -24.42
N VAL A 462 -21.43 5.28 -23.37
CA VAL A 462 -21.20 3.84 -23.45
C VAL A 462 -22.54 3.15 -23.15
N ASN A 463 -23.25 2.78 -24.21
CA ASN A 463 -24.56 2.17 -24.09
C ASN A 463 -24.45 0.64 -23.98
N VAL A 464 -25.34 0.08 -23.17
CA VAL A 464 -25.63 -1.36 -23.18
C VAL A 464 -26.48 -1.67 -24.42
N ALA A 465 -26.40 -2.89 -24.93
CA ALA A 465 -27.15 -3.34 -26.10
C ALA A 465 -28.66 -3.09 -25.93
N ASP A 466 -29.33 -2.61 -27.01
CA ASP A 466 -30.77 -2.30 -27.00
C ASP A 466 -31.61 -3.55 -26.73
N SER A 467 -31.13 -4.74 -27.12
CA SER A 467 -31.78 -6.02 -26.83
C SER A 467 -30.87 -6.84 -25.92
N MET A 468 -31.35 -7.12 -24.71
CA MET A 468 -30.61 -7.90 -23.75
C MET A 468 -31.47 -8.71 -22.80
N THR A 469 -30.97 -9.87 -22.41
CA THR A 469 -31.50 -10.66 -21.29
C THR A 469 -30.30 -11.09 -20.43
N PHE A 470 -30.06 -10.31 -19.42
CA PHE A 470 -28.91 -10.49 -18.52
C PHE A 470 -29.37 -11.07 -17.18
N ALA A 471 -28.60 -11.99 -16.62
CA ALA A 471 -28.82 -12.53 -15.29
C ALA A 471 -27.50 -12.71 -14.55
N ALA A 472 -27.47 -12.33 -13.29
CA ALA A 472 -26.34 -12.48 -12.39
C ALA A 472 -26.77 -13.05 -11.04
N TRP A 473 -25.82 -13.68 -10.32
CA TRP A 473 -25.96 -14.17 -8.94
C TRP A 473 -27.21 -15.04 -8.73
N SER A 474 -27.34 -16.12 -9.49
CA SER A 474 -28.49 -17.02 -9.42
C SER A 474 -29.85 -16.29 -9.56
N ASN A 475 -29.91 -15.38 -10.53
CA ASN A 475 -31.08 -14.56 -10.83
C ASN A 475 -31.50 -13.54 -9.75
N ARG A 476 -30.60 -13.17 -8.83
CA ARG A 476 -30.84 -12.05 -7.91
C ARG A 476 -30.92 -10.71 -8.64
N LEU A 477 -30.09 -10.53 -9.67
CA LEU A 477 -30.11 -9.39 -10.58
C LEU A 477 -30.43 -9.91 -11.98
N MET A 478 -31.50 -9.44 -12.56
CA MET A 478 -31.84 -9.66 -13.97
C MET A 478 -32.13 -8.32 -14.63
N MET A 479 -31.67 -8.15 -15.87
CA MET A 479 -31.95 -6.98 -16.69
C MET A 479 -32.50 -7.44 -18.03
N LYS A 480 -33.60 -6.85 -18.46
CA LYS A 480 -34.22 -7.13 -19.74
C LYS A 480 -34.53 -5.85 -20.49
N SER A 481 -34.22 -5.87 -21.78
CA SER A 481 -34.64 -4.83 -22.73
C SER A 481 -34.98 -5.50 -24.05
N ASP A 482 -36.11 -5.13 -24.63
CA ASP A 482 -36.53 -5.54 -25.96
C ASP A 482 -36.18 -4.42 -26.98
N PRO A 483 -35.98 -4.73 -28.27
CA PRO A 483 -35.62 -3.72 -29.26
C PRO A 483 -36.62 -2.58 -29.31
N GLY A 484 -36.15 -1.34 -29.11
CA GLY A 484 -37.00 -0.15 -29.09
C GLY A 484 -37.48 0.31 -27.71
N ASP A 485 -37.14 -0.42 -26.65
CA ASP A 485 -37.40 0.04 -25.30
C ASP A 485 -36.48 1.24 -24.96
N GLU A 486 -37.06 2.33 -24.43
CA GLU A 486 -36.30 3.50 -23.99
C GLU A 486 -35.45 3.21 -22.71
N LYS A 487 -35.86 2.22 -21.91
CA LYS A 487 -35.27 1.90 -20.62
C LYS A 487 -35.19 0.40 -20.39
N ILE A 488 -34.12 -0.02 -19.77
CA ILE A 488 -33.90 -1.38 -19.31
C ILE A 488 -34.78 -1.66 -18.10
N GLN A 489 -35.48 -2.78 -18.09
CA GLN A 489 -36.21 -3.30 -16.93
C GLN A 489 -35.27 -4.09 -16.07
N VAL A 490 -35.14 -3.71 -14.79
CA VAL A 490 -34.25 -4.34 -13.81
C VAL A 490 -35.12 -5.05 -12.77
N PHE A 491 -34.91 -6.36 -12.65
CA PHE A 491 -35.53 -7.20 -11.62
C PHE A 491 -34.47 -7.48 -10.54
N TRP A 492 -34.71 -6.95 -9.37
CA TRP A 492 -33.79 -7.07 -8.24
C TRP A 492 -34.42 -7.76 -7.05
N ARG A 493 -33.70 -8.69 -6.45
CA ARG A 493 -34.07 -9.38 -5.22
C ARG A 493 -33.04 -9.14 -4.13
N PRO A 494 -33.32 -8.28 -3.13
CA PRO A 494 -32.34 -7.85 -2.12
C PRO A 494 -31.78 -9.02 -1.27
N SER A 495 -32.60 -10.01 -0.95
CA SER A 495 -32.24 -11.18 -0.17
C SER A 495 -32.97 -12.42 -0.64
N GLU A 496 -32.48 -13.61 -0.25
CA GLU A 496 -33.19 -14.85 -0.52
C GLU A 496 -34.59 -14.83 0.14
N GLY A 497 -35.61 -15.15 -0.65
CA GLY A 497 -37.01 -15.11 -0.20
C GLY A 497 -37.69 -13.76 -0.27
N ALA A 498 -36.99 -12.65 -0.56
CA ALA A 498 -37.62 -11.36 -0.81
C ALA A 498 -38.37 -11.34 -2.18
N ALA A 499 -39.41 -10.51 -2.29
CA ALA A 499 -40.08 -10.26 -3.55
C ALA A 499 -39.14 -9.54 -4.53
N HIS A 500 -39.33 -9.79 -5.82
CA HIS A 500 -38.60 -9.05 -6.85
C HIS A 500 -39.12 -7.61 -6.91
N GLU A 501 -38.20 -6.67 -6.86
CA GLU A 501 -38.46 -5.27 -7.17
C GLU A 501 -38.21 -5.03 -8.67
N ILE A 502 -39.14 -4.35 -9.33
CA ILE A 502 -38.98 -3.99 -10.73
C ILE A 502 -38.67 -2.50 -10.82
N LYS A 503 -37.51 -2.19 -11.36
CA LYS A 503 -37.02 -0.82 -11.55
C LYS A 503 -36.64 -0.59 -13.01
N ARG A 504 -36.41 0.65 -13.39
CA ARG A 504 -36.08 1.01 -14.78
C ARG A 504 -34.89 1.95 -14.79
N VAL A 505 -33.93 1.72 -15.71
CA VAL A 505 -32.72 2.54 -15.89
C VAL A 505 -32.48 2.78 -17.37
N ASN A 506 -31.83 3.88 -17.74
CA ASN A 506 -31.44 4.16 -19.12
C ASN A 506 -30.34 3.18 -19.59
N HIS A 507 -30.10 3.13 -20.90
CA HIS A 507 -29.08 2.25 -21.49
C HIS A 507 -27.65 2.76 -21.32
N ASP A 508 -27.43 4.02 -20.89
CA ASP A 508 -26.12 4.58 -20.69
C ASP A 508 -25.47 4.04 -19.40
N LEU A 509 -24.23 3.57 -19.48
CA LEU A 509 -23.47 3.12 -18.30
C LEU A 509 -23.27 4.22 -17.27
N ALA A 510 -23.21 5.48 -17.70
CA ALA A 510 -23.13 6.62 -16.79
C ALA A 510 -24.37 6.74 -15.89
N ASP A 511 -25.52 6.21 -16.30
CA ASP A 511 -26.75 6.11 -15.49
C ASP A 511 -26.85 4.76 -14.77
N ILE A 512 -26.41 3.66 -15.41
CA ILE A 512 -26.49 2.30 -14.85
C ILE A 512 -25.58 2.16 -13.63
N VAL A 513 -24.34 2.65 -13.69
CA VAL A 513 -23.36 2.47 -12.59
C VAL A 513 -23.83 3.14 -11.30
N PRO A 514 -24.27 4.41 -11.29
CA PRO A 514 -24.84 5.02 -10.09
C PRO A 514 -26.12 4.30 -9.63
N PHE A 515 -27.00 3.89 -10.56
CA PHE A 515 -28.19 3.14 -10.23
C PHE A 515 -27.89 1.80 -9.52
N LEU A 516 -26.83 1.09 -9.91
CA LEU A 516 -26.40 -0.13 -9.23
C LEU A 516 -25.93 0.16 -7.79
N GLY A 517 -25.10 1.19 -7.60
CA GLY A 517 -24.47 1.49 -6.32
C GLY A 517 -25.33 2.29 -5.34
N HIS A 518 -26.22 3.16 -5.85
CA HIS A 518 -27.02 4.05 -5.03
C HIS A 518 -28.05 3.32 -4.18
N GLN A 519 -28.12 3.69 -2.91
CA GLN A 519 -29.17 3.24 -2.00
C GLN A 519 -30.17 4.36 -1.75
N ARG A 520 -31.43 4.13 -2.12
CA ARG A 520 -32.50 5.10 -1.90
C ARG A 520 -32.61 5.46 -0.43
N THR A 521 -32.49 6.74 -0.12
CA THR A 521 -32.71 7.32 1.22
C THR A 521 -33.77 8.41 1.15
N ILE A 522 -34.17 8.92 2.33
CA ILE A 522 -35.13 10.05 2.40
C ILE A 522 -34.50 11.32 1.79
N GLU A 523 -33.19 11.49 2.00
CA GLU A 523 -32.44 12.66 1.51
C GLU A 523 -32.12 12.55 0.01
N GLN A 524 -31.93 11.32 -0.47
CA GLN A 524 -31.64 11.02 -1.86
C GLN A 524 -32.68 9.99 -2.38
N PRO A 525 -33.84 10.44 -2.86
CA PRO A 525 -34.97 9.58 -3.25
C PRO A 525 -34.79 8.89 -4.61
N ALA A 526 -33.68 9.12 -5.31
CA ALA A 526 -33.40 8.47 -6.58
C ALA A 526 -33.45 6.94 -6.45
N GLU A 527 -33.88 6.27 -7.50
CA GLU A 527 -33.93 4.80 -7.49
C GLU A 527 -32.53 4.20 -7.63
N GLY A 528 -32.26 3.17 -6.87
CA GLY A 528 -31.03 2.42 -6.94
C GLY A 528 -31.14 1.05 -6.28
N LEU A 529 -30.12 0.20 -6.43
CA LEU A 529 -30.10 -1.16 -5.91
C LEU A 529 -29.30 -1.29 -4.59
N GLY A 530 -28.47 -0.30 -4.27
CA GLY A 530 -27.67 -0.29 -3.06
C GLY A 530 -26.50 -1.28 -3.04
N LEU A 531 -26.04 -1.72 -4.23
CA LEU A 531 -24.94 -2.68 -4.34
C LEU A 531 -23.64 -2.10 -3.78
N SER A 532 -22.79 -2.99 -3.30
CA SER A 532 -21.40 -2.67 -2.93
C SER A 532 -20.55 -2.42 -4.17
N TYR A 533 -19.35 -1.86 -3.97
CA TYR A 533 -18.37 -1.67 -5.05
C TYR A 533 -18.05 -3.00 -5.76
N SER A 534 -17.80 -4.08 -5.01
CA SER A 534 -17.53 -5.41 -5.56
C SER A 534 -18.69 -5.94 -6.40
N GLU A 535 -19.93 -5.82 -5.90
CA GLU A 535 -21.11 -6.29 -6.63
C GLU A 535 -21.33 -5.47 -7.90
N THR A 536 -21.13 -4.14 -7.85
CA THR A 536 -21.25 -3.26 -9.02
C THR A 536 -20.25 -3.65 -10.10
N ILE A 537 -18.97 -3.85 -9.73
CA ILE A 537 -17.94 -4.30 -10.67
C ILE A 537 -18.26 -5.69 -11.21
N GLY A 538 -18.72 -6.60 -10.36
CA GLY A 538 -19.12 -7.95 -10.77
C GLY A 538 -20.22 -7.94 -11.82
N ALA A 539 -21.24 -7.07 -11.65
CA ALA A 539 -22.30 -6.89 -12.63
C ALA A 539 -21.78 -6.32 -13.97
N LEU A 540 -20.93 -5.28 -13.91
CA LEU A 540 -20.32 -4.69 -15.11
C LEU A 540 -19.45 -5.67 -15.87
N HIS A 541 -18.63 -6.45 -15.16
CA HIS A 541 -17.79 -7.47 -15.78
C HIS A 541 -18.61 -8.58 -16.44
N GLN A 542 -19.70 -9.00 -15.82
CA GLN A 542 -20.58 -10.00 -16.42
C GLN A 542 -21.33 -9.45 -17.64
N LEU A 543 -21.80 -8.18 -17.63
CA LEU A 543 -22.37 -7.51 -18.80
C LEU A 543 -21.36 -7.47 -19.96
N TRP A 544 -20.10 -7.14 -19.67
CA TRP A 544 -19.03 -7.15 -20.65
C TRP A 544 -18.74 -8.55 -21.20
N ARG A 545 -18.60 -9.56 -20.32
CA ARG A 545 -18.34 -10.96 -20.72
C ARG A 545 -19.45 -11.56 -21.58
N GLN A 546 -20.70 -11.16 -21.36
CA GLN A 546 -21.85 -11.63 -22.12
C GLN A 546 -22.03 -10.84 -23.44
N GLY A 547 -21.14 -9.86 -23.73
CA GLY A 547 -21.11 -9.11 -24.97
C GLY A 547 -22.11 -7.97 -25.08
N TYR A 548 -22.80 -7.61 -23.99
CA TYR A 548 -23.79 -6.54 -24.00
C TYR A 548 -23.19 -5.12 -24.06
N LEU A 549 -21.89 -4.97 -23.91
CA LEU A 549 -21.19 -3.68 -23.97
C LEU A 549 -20.47 -3.42 -25.31
N GLY A 550 -20.80 -4.22 -26.34
CA GLY A 550 -20.29 -4.05 -27.70
C GLY A 550 -18.76 -4.16 -27.78
N LYS A 551 -18.10 -3.14 -28.38
CA LYS A 551 -16.64 -3.09 -28.55
C LYS A 551 -15.92 -2.35 -27.42
N THR A 552 -16.54 -2.23 -26.26
CA THR A 552 -15.95 -1.56 -25.10
C THR A 552 -14.88 -2.46 -24.49
N ASP A 553 -13.68 -1.93 -24.32
CA ASP A 553 -12.61 -2.61 -23.58
C ASP A 553 -12.92 -2.60 -22.08
N PHE A 554 -12.50 -3.66 -21.38
CA PHE A 554 -12.61 -3.73 -19.93
C PHE A 554 -11.23 -4.01 -19.35
N LYS A 555 -10.75 -3.15 -18.43
CA LYS A 555 -9.44 -3.27 -17.78
C LYS A 555 -9.58 -3.14 -16.28
N ALA A 556 -9.08 -4.14 -15.56
CA ALA A 556 -8.85 -4.06 -14.14
C ALA A 556 -7.42 -3.58 -13.85
N GLU A 557 -7.22 -2.91 -12.73
CA GLU A 557 -5.91 -2.38 -12.34
C GLU A 557 -4.84 -3.48 -12.20
N GLN A 558 -5.21 -4.66 -11.69
CA GLN A 558 -4.33 -5.80 -11.58
C GLN A 558 -3.74 -6.22 -12.92
N ASP A 559 -4.53 -6.18 -14.00
CA ASP A 559 -4.06 -6.49 -15.35
C ASP A 559 -2.98 -5.49 -15.81
N ARG A 560 -3.14 -4.22 -15.43
CA ARG A 560 -2.17 -3.15 -15.73
C ARG A 560 -0.85 -3.36 -14.98
N ILE A 561 -0.92 -3.70 -13.69
CA ILE A 561 0.25 -3.98 -12.85
C ILE A 561 1.02 -5.18 -13.41
N LEU A 562 0.32 -6.27 -13.73
CA LEU A 562 0.94 -7.47 -14.33
C LEU A 562 1.60 -7.17 -15.68
N ALA A 563 0.93 -6.41 -16.54
CA ALA A 563 1.49 -6.00 -17.83
C ALA A 563 2.71 -5.10 -17.66
N ALA A 564 2.75 -4.24 -16.65
CA ALA A 564 3.91 -3.41 -16.34
C ALA A 564 5.10 -4.24 -15.84
N ILE A 565 4.86 -5.22 -14.97
CA ILE A 565 5.90 -6.15 -14.49
C ILE A 565 6.48 -6.95 -15.66
N VAL A 566 5.65 -7.51 -16.54
CA VAL A 566 6.10 -8.26 -17.72
C VAL A 566 6.94 -7.39 -18.66
N ARG A 567 6.56 -6.11 -18.84
CA ARG A 567 7.34 -5.15 -19.65
C ARG A 567 8.67 -4.75 -19.02
N SER A 568 8.75 -4.71 -17.69
CA SER A 568 10.00 -4.40 -16.98
C SER A 568 10.99 -5.56 -16.95
N GLN A 569 10.51 -6.79 -17.12
CA GLN A 569 11.35 -7.99 -17.27
C GLN A 569 11.81 -8.10 -18.72
N LYS A 570 12.84 -7.32 -19.11
CA LYS A 570 13.49 -7.51 -20.40
C LYS A 570 14.20 -8.87 -20.42
N PRO A 571 14.13 -9.63 -21.56
CA PRO A 571 14.80 -10.93 -21.67
C PRO A 571 16.33 -10.88 -21.65
N ASP A 572 16.95 -9.71 -21.71
CA ASP A 572 18.37 -9.53 -21.97
C ASP A 572 19.25 -9.14 -20.76
N GLU A 573 18.71 -9.00 -19.59
CA GLU A 573 19.53 -8.96 -18.38
C GLU A 573 19.41 -10.29 -17.63
N VAL A 574 20.21 -11.25 -18.06
CA VAL A 574 20.70 -12.30 -17.17
C VAL A 574 21.48 -11.56 -16.08
N LEU A 575 20.88 -11.39 -14.92
CA LEU A 575 21.60 -11.05 -13.72
C LEU A 575 22.62 -12.16 -13.52
N GLU A 576 23.85 -11.94 -13.96
CA GLU A 576 24.99 -12.73 -13.51
C GLU A 576 24.96 -12.69 -11.99
N ARG A 577 24.56 -13.80 -11.41
CA ARG A 577 24.76 -14.01 -9.97
C ARG A 577 26.23 -13.77 -9.72
N PRO A 578 26.62 -12.90 -8.77
CA PRO A 578 28.00 -12.86 -8.35
C PRO A 578 28.32 -14.28 -7.86
N GLU A 579 29.25 -14.94 -8.55
CA GLU A 579 29.88 -16.16 -8.09
C GLU A 579 30.55 -15.79 -6.76
N PHE A 580 29.98 -16.28 -5.66
CA PHE A 580 30.69 -16.31 -4.39
C PHE A 580 31.78 -17.35 -4.53
N ASP A 581 32.99 -16.89 -4.87
CA ASP A 581 34.20 -17.68 -4.80
C ASP A 581 34.34 -18.31 -3.41
N ASP A 582 34.56 -19.60 -3.43
CA ASP A 582 34.96 -20.48 -2.36
C ASP A 582 35.90 -19.78 -1.35
N LEU A 583 35.44 -19.54 -0.14
CA LEU A 583 36.29 -19.44 1.01
C LEU A 583 36.08 -20.66 1.89
N GLY A 584 37.13 -21.48 1.85
CA GLY A 584 37.30 -22.78 2.39
C GLY A 584 36.72 -23.08 3.77
N ASP A 585 36.42 -24.35 3.88
CA ASP A 585 36.13 -25.13 5.07
C ASP A 585 36.86 -24.70 6.35
N THR A 586 36.07 -24.33 7.36
CA THR A 586 36.37 -24.75 8.74
C THR A 586 35.04 -24.97 9.46
N VAL A 587 34.87 -26.24 9.80
CA VAL A 587 33.79 -26.77 10.62
C VAL A 587 33.92 -26.26 12.05
N GLU A 588 32.87 -25.58 12.56
CA GLU A 588 32.53 -25.72 13.98
C GLU A 588 31.03 -25.59 14.18
N SER A 589 30.51 -26.63 14.77
CA SER A 589 29.15 -26.85 15.16
C SER A 589 28.68 -25.89 16.26
N GLY A 590 27.60 -25.17 16.02
CA GLY A 590 26.93 -24.36 17.03
C GLY A 590 25.47 -24.09 16.65
N SER A 591 24.59 -24.63 17.42
CA SER A 591 23.12 -24.63 17.33
C SER A 591 22.47 -23.26 17.15
N GLY A 592 21.53 -23.18 16.19
CA GLY A 592 20.23 -22.55 16.32
C GLY A 592 20.14 -21.02 16.28
N SER A 593 19.65 -20.49 15.19
CA SER A 593 18.52 -19.53 15.20
C SER A 593 18.16 -19.17 13.75
N GLY A 594 16.89 -19.39 13.41
CA GLY A 594 16.37 -19.12 12.06
C GLY A 594 16.43 -17.64 11.72
N THR A 595 17.07 -17.33 10.63
CA THR A 595 17.02 -16.03 9.99
C THR A 595 15.85 -16.04 9.02
N THR A 596 14.78 -15.33 9.37
CA THR A 596 13.70 -15.03 8.45
C THR A 596 14.19 -14.01 7.43
N ALA A 597 14.22 -14.41 6.17
CA ALA A 597 14.43 -13.51 5.05
C ALA A 597 13.27 -12.50 4.94
N PRO A 598 13.52 -11.26 4.48
CA PRO A 598 12.46 -10.29 4.29
C PRO A 598 11.51 -10.77 3.18
N ILE A 599 10.22 -10.82 3.49
CA ILE A 599 9.17 -11.14 2.53
C ILE A 599 8.88 -9.85 1.73
N ASP A 600 9.05 -9.92 0.42
CA ASP A 600 8.67 -8.88 -0.52
C ASP A 600 7.14 -8.67 -0.46
N PRO A 601 6.63 -7.48 -0.14
CA PRO A 601 5.20 -7.23 0.05
C PRO A 601 4.38 -7.27 -1.25
N LEU A 602 5.01 -7.46 -2.41
CA LEU A 602 4.34 -7.49 -3.72
C LEU A 602 4.23 -8.88 -4.34
N ALA A 603 4.83 -9.93 -3.75
CA ALA A 603 4.80 -11.27 -4.29
C ALA A 603 3.60 -12.09 -3.79
N GLU A 604 2.42 -11.84 -4.32
CA GLU A 604 1.30 -12.80 -4.24
C GLU A 604 1.59 -14.10 -5.01
N SER A 605 2.69 -14.19 -5.78
CA SER A 605 3.02 -15.33 -6.64
C SER A 605 3.75 -16.49 -5.93
N ASP A 606 4.33 -16.29 -4.75
CA ASP A 606 5.13 -17.33 -4.11
C ASP A 606 4.33 -18.32 -3.24
N LEU A 607 3.04 -18.06 -3.01
CA LEU A 607 2.16 -19.03 -2.35
C LEU A 607 1.57 -20.09 -3.30
N ALA A 608 1.77 -19.96 -4.60
CA ALA A 608 1.25 -20.91 -5.61
C ALA A 608 2.25 -21.99 -6.04
N ARG A 609 3.45 -22.06 -5.46
CA ARG A 609 4.46 -23.07 -5.81
C ARG A 609 4.62 -24.20 -4.78
N ILE A 610 3.54 -24.73 -4.29
CA ILE A 610 3.53 -26.08 -3.74
C ILE A 610 2.75 -26.93 -4.73
N SER A 611 3.46 -27.48 -5.70
CA SER A 611 2.93 -28.51 -6.60
C SER A 611 2.64 -29.79 -5.82
N PRO A 612 1.47 -30.38 -5.96
CA PRO A 612 1.18 -31.70 -5.42
C PRO A 612 1.48 -32.78 -6.46
N ASP A 613 2.71 -32.89 -6.94
CA ASP A 613 3.14 -34.01 -7.77
C ASP A 613 4.62 -34.29 -7.55
N ALA A 614 4.91 -35.06 -6.51
CA ALA A 614 6.12 -35.84 -6.43
C ALA A 614 5.73 -37.30 -6.25
N PRO A 615 6.22 -38.23 -7.10
CA PRO A 615 5.84 -39.63 -7.03
C PRO A 615 6.45 -40.30 -5.80
N VAL A 616 5.62 -40.87 -4.97
CA VAL A 616 6.03 -41.76 -3.88
C VAL A 616 6.48 -43.10 -4.52
N SER A 617 7.78 -43.34 -4.51
CA SER A 617 8.34 -44.66 -4.78
C SER A 617 8.09 -45.57 -3.58
N GLY A 618 7.59 -46.76 -3.89
CA GLY A 618 7.10 -47.71 -2.94
C GLY A 618 8.14 -48.35 -2.01
N ALA A 619 7.64 -48.78 -0.89
CA ALA A 619 8.15 -49.95 -0.18
C ALA A 619 6.98 -50.75 0.39
N SER A 620 6.92 -51.97 -0.05
CA SER A 620 6.00 -53.05 0.30
C SER A 620 6.03 -53.43 1.78
N GLY A 621 4.84 -53.68 2.32
CA GLY A 621 4.69 -54.30 3.65
C GLY A 621 3.24 -54.73 3.84
N SER A 622 2.96 -55.97 3.44
CA SER A 622 1.72 -56.66 3.63
C SER A 622 1.41 -56.91 5.11
N THR A 623 0.19 -56.66 5.53
CA THR A 623 -0.50 -57.52 6.53
C THR A 623 -2.01 -57.47 6.28
N VAL A 624 -2.52 -58.65 6.03
CA VAL A 624 -3.92 -59.05 5.91
C VAL A 624 -4.54 -59.10 7.30
N ILE A 625 -5.72 -58.54 7.51
CA ILE A 625 -6.72 -59.06 8.47
C ILE A 625 -8.13 -58.78 7.93
N GLU A 626 -8.88 -59.84 8.06
CA GLU A 626 -10.16 -60.27 7.59
C GLU A 626 -11.41 -59.44 7.90
N ARG A 627 -12.40 -59.79 7.11
CA ARG A 627 -13.83 -59.52 7.10
C ARG A 627 -14.58 -59.82 8.40
N SER A 628 -15.61 -59.05 8.65
CA SER A 628 -16.98 -59.47 9.04
C SER A 628 -17.87 -58.20 8.81
N GLY A 629 -18.87 -58.13 8.02
CA GLY A 629 -20.00 -58.96 7.71
C GLY A 629 -21.14 -58.77 8.74
N ILE A 630 -22.22 -58.04 8.38
CA ILE A 630 -23.62 -58.21 8.80
C ILE A 630 -24.41 -57.01 8.23
N GLN A 631 -25.16 -57.21 7.20
CA GLN A 631 -26.61 -57.49 7.03
C GLN A 631 -27.55 -56.24 7.16
N ARG A 632 -28.24 -56.08 6.06
CA ARG A 632 -29.44 -55.24 5.81
C ARG A 632 -30.56 -55.59 6.78
N ASP A 633 -31.37 -54.62 7.14
CA ASP A 633 -32.81 -54.84 7.16
C ASP A 633 -33.63 -53.59 6.86
N THR A 634 -34.71 -53.81 6.24
CA THR A 634 -35.69 -53.09 5.49
C THR A 634 -36.73 -52.35 6.36
N VAL A 635 -37.16 -51.18 5.91
CA VAL A 635 -38.46 -50.46 5.91
C VAL A 635 -39.69 -51.33 6.36
N PRO A 636 -40.86 -50.83 6.94
CA PRO A 636 -41.58 -49.61 6.57
C PRO A 636 -42.44 -48.94 7.68
N ARG A 637 -42.77 -47.70 7.52
CA ARG A 637 -44.05 -46.94 7.45
C ARG A 637 -43.87 -45.49 7.87
#